data_b1105a8f0aed2b20d186286854e19306
#
_entry.id   b1105a8f0aed2b20d186286854e19306
#
_cell.length_a   1.000
_cell.length_b   1.000
_cell.length_c   1.000
_cell.angle_alpha   90.00
_cell.angle_beta   90.00
_cell.angle_gamma   90.00
#
_symmetry.space_group_name_H-M   'P 1'
#
loop_
_entity.id
_entity.type
_entity.pdbx_description
1 polymer ?
#
loop_
_entity_poly.entity_id
_entity_poly.type
_entity_poly.pdbx_seq_one_letter_code
_entity_poly.pdbx_strand_id
1 'polypeptide(L)'
;MRRLPSVIAVTPLRRPLPRLACLLALAFAPVLQAAAPVALEREVNTFIGSKDDGNTFPGASAPFGLIQVSPIGEHYAGWRYDDPKIRGFGHSFLSGAGCWEQGGQVSVLPVTGSIGKGGDFNTDDAKSFDHKRYASPYTHDGEIGQAGYYKVRLTGYGGIDAEATARTRAAAERYTFSVDAGTGHVLVNVGQANERHSVIGSVIDVVGDRVVEGKLVTKSFCGGHQYTTWFRLEFDRPFKAFGTWGEEGGLAGARHRMEGEQKPSGAWLSFDTGKNRTVTAISAISHVDAEGARNNLRSEGMQGGKLLGFEQMRSQSQQQWRRELATTRVQGGTPDDRTVFYSALYHALLQPLTGSDADGRYRGYDDAIHRADGWTYYEYFSLWDTYRAQNQWLALTRPQVARDIGRSLLAINEQGGWLPRWGYANFETNIMTGDPVTPFLVDLWRFGALAGREGEAYTALRRNAFEQPPLNSRHAGRSGNPGYVDNGYVAYDRAFPSKGMDVDPHHGGSATLEYALADCALAQMADGLGHADDASTLRARGGNWHKVWDPQVRDEETGMSGFPRPRMDDGKWYVPSDGHYSPRSHHGFHEGTAWQYQWLAQQDVPGLVQAMHGREQAGKRLDAFFAYDALVQSPLTAARKEWVVGPYSYYNQYRYNPNNEPDLHAPWMYTLIGQPWKTATVVRAAQQLFTNAPNGVTGNDDLGTMSAWYLFSAIGLYPAVPGSGQFLLHTPRFTQVEVDLGTGRTLTLAADGADGRTLQYVQGVRVDGKDHAPVWLDWTRLQQGGRIDFALAAQAPTRGWGTQVDALPRSFCATPGAVLE
;
A
#
# COMPACT_ATOMS: atom_id res chain seq x y z
N MET A 1 -27.51 74.36 -13.68
CA MET A 1 -28.74 75.20 -13.87
C MET A 1 -29.85 74.51 -13.12
N ARG A 2 -30.40 75.29 -12.16
CA ARG A 2 -31.81 75.34 -11.69
C ARG A 2 -32.42 74.04 -11.19
N ARG A 3 -32.98 73.88 -10.06
CA ARG A 3 -33.42 74.65 -8.84
C ARG A 3 -34.35 73.71 -8.12
N LEU A 4 -34.17 73.56 -6.85
CA LEU A 4 -35.20 73.18 -5.83
C LEU A 4 -36.34 74.21 -5.84
N PRO A 5 -37.54 73.93 -5.27
CA PRO A 5 -37.82 74.14 -3.88
C PRO A 5 -38.82 73.11 -3.25
N SER A 6 -38.82 72.90 -2.00
CA SER A 6 -39.25 73.54 -0.72
C SER A 6 -40.50 72.90 -0.14
N VAL A 7 -40.28 72.23 0.98
CA VAL A 7 -40.86 72.47 2.34
C VAL A 7 -42.36 72.82 2.45
N ILE A 8 -43.08 71.97 3.22
CA ILE A 8 -43.98 72.41 4.30
C ILE A 8 -44.09 71.35 5.41
N ALA A 9 -43.85 71.81 6.65
CA ALA A 9 -44.07 71.12 7.92
C ALA A 9 -45.45 71.41 8.48
N VAL A 10 -46.09 70.46 9.12
CA VAL A 10 -47.08 70.62 10.14
C VAL A 10 -47.08 69.59 11.18
N THR A 11 -46.75 69.95 12.44
CA THR A 11 -47.00 69.25 13.73
C THR A 11 -48.19 69.93 14.43
N PRO A 12 -48.73 69.45 15.55
CA PRO A 12 -48.94 68.07 16.15
C PRO A 12 -50.39 67.94 16.68
N LEU A 13 -50.75 66.71 17.13
CA LEU A 13 -51.78 66.58 18.15
C LEU A 13 -51.67 65.26 18.90
N ARG A 14 -51.40 65.36 20.21
CA ARG A 14 -51.41 64.33 21.20
C ARG A 14 -52.85 63.90 21.57
N ARG A 15 -53.04 62.53 21.66
CA ARG A 15 -53.96 61.91 22.64
C ARG A 15 -53.49 60.53 22.99
N PRO A 16 -53.65 60.06 24.26
CA PRO A 16 -53.11 58.83 24.80
C PRO A 16 -54.06 57.61 24.65
N LEU A 17 -53.56 56.45 24.38
CA LEU A 17 -54.31 55.19 24.49
C LEU A 17 -53.43 54.05 25.06
N PRO A 18 -54.04 52.96 25.60
CA PRO A 18 -53.53 52.27 26.77
C PRO A 18 -52.50 51.14 26.42
N ARG A 19 -51.70 50.81 27.43
CA ARG A 19 -50.69 49.76 27.40
C ARG A 19 -51.34 48.39 27.17
N LEU A 20 -51.09 47.81 26.02
CA LEU A 20 -51.28 46.38 25.76
C LEU A 20 -49.91 45.71 25.89
N ALA A 21 -49.75 44.85 26.88
CA ALA A 21 -48.55 44.06 27.11
C ALA A 21 -48.50 42.95 26.04
N CYS A 22 -47.63 43.09 25.03
CA CYS A 22 -47.26 41.96 24.18
C CYS A 22 -46.20 41.11 24.85
N LEU A 23 -46.62 39.94 25.35
CA LEU A 23 -45.72 38.85 25.68
C LEU A 23 -45.05 38.31 24.39
N LEU A 24 -43.80 38.68 24.19
CA LEU A 24 -42.91 38.03 23.20
C LEU A 24 -42.57 36.64 23.72
N ALA A 25 -43.24 35.61 23.24
CA ALA A 25 -42.79 34.25 23.33
C ALA A 25 -41.52 34.06 22.44
N LEU A 26 -40.34 34.13 23.03
CA LEU A 26 -39.09 33.67 22.42
C LEU A 26 -39.21 32.19 22.19
N ALA A 27 -39.56 31.76 20.99
CA ALA A 27 -39.41 30.39 20.52
C ALA A 27 -37.89 30.07 20.50
N PHE A 28 -37.41 29.36 21.49
CA PHE A 28 -36.10 28.69 21.41
C PHE A 28 -36.20 27.64 20.31
N ALA A 29 -35.77 27.95 19.10
CA ALA A 29 -35.42 26.96 18.13
C ALA A 29 -34.21 26.18 18.71
N PRO A 30 -34.25 24.86 18.78
CA PRO A 30 -33.07 24.10 19.14
C PRO A 30 -32.00 24.38 18.08
N VAL A 31 -30.91 25.04 18.49
CA VAL A 31 -29.69 25.07 17.70
C VAL A 31 -29.28 23.60 17.60
N LEU A 32 -29.47 22.98 16.45
CA LEU A 32 -28.84 21.72 16.14
C LEU A 32 -27.32 21.96 16.26
N GLN A 33 -26.79 21.60 17.40
CA GLN A 33 -25.35 21.56 17.62
C GLN A 33 -24.84 20.54 16.62
N ALA A 34 -24.19 21.01 15.55
CA ALA A 34 -23.50 20.13 14.61
C ALA A 34 -22.62 19.22 15.44
N ALA A 35 -22.85 17.93 15.35
CA ALA A 35 -22.02 16.94 16.04
C ALA A 35 -20.56 17.24 15.71
N ALA A 36 -19.71 17.29 16.73
CA ALA A 36 -18.28 17.52 16.53
C ALA A 36 -17.79 16.48 15.46
N PRO A 37 -16.99 16.93 14.48
CA PRO A 37 -16.52 16.03 13.44
C PRO A 37 -15.83 14.81 14.06
N VAL A 38 -16.24 13.61 13.67
CA VAL A 38 -15.67 12.36 14.15
C VAL A 38 -14.16 12.40 13.93
N ALA A 39 -13.39 12.10 14.97
CA ALA A 39 -11.94 12.10 14.93
C ALA A 39 -11.43 10.77 14.30
N LEU A 40 -11.63 10.62 12.98
CA LEU A 40 -11.37 9.39 12.23
C LEU A 40 -9.94 8.87 12.40
N GLU A 41 -8.97 9.79 12.62
CA GLU A 41 -7.57 9.42 12.88
C GLU A 41 -7.41 8.57 14.16
N ARG A 42 -8.39 8.61 15.07
CA ARG A 42 -8.42 7.79 16.30
C ARG A 42 -9.12 6.44 16.10
N GLU A 43 -9.84 6.27 14.99
CA GLU A 43 -10.40 4.97 14.63
C GLU A 43 -9.36 4.06 13.96
N VAL A 44 -8.20 4.61 13.58
CA VAL A 44 -7.08 3.85 13.04
C VAL A 44 -6.28 3.18 14.16
N ASN A 45 -6.07 1.88 14.03
CA ASN A 45 -5.16 1.09 14.84
C ASN A 45 -3.96 0.67 14.00
N THR A 46 -2.82 1.36 14.14
CA THR A 46 -1.61 1.09 13.35
C THR A 46 -0.88 -0.20 13.74
N PHE A 47 -1.34 -0.90 14.79
CA PHE A 47 -0.80 -2.22 15.13
C PHE A 47 -1.37 -3.35 14.27
N ILE A 48 -2.48 -3.14 13.56
CA ILE A 48 -3.05 -4.16 12.66
C ILE A 48 -2.02 -4.50 11.57
N GLY A 49 -1.67 -5.79 11.44
CA GLY A 49 -0.67 -6.28 10.51
C GLY A 49 0.78 -6.26 11.04
N SER A 50 1.02 -5.80 12.26
CA SER A 50 2.37 -5.72 12.83
C SER A 50 2.83 -7.00 13.54
N LYS A 51 2.02 -8.04 13.54
CA LYS A 51 2.36 -9.37 14.04
C LYS A 51 2.15 -10.41 12.95
N ASP A 52 2.82 -11.54 13.08
CA ASP A 52 2.89 -12.58 12.08
C ASP A 52 3.48 -12.01 10.77
N ASP A 53 2.78 -11.98 9.66
CA ASP A 53 3.36 -11.68 8.35
C ASP A 53 2.77 -10.47 7.62
N GLY A 54 1.98 -9.65 8.31
CA GLY A 54 1.47 -8.40 7.73
C GLY A 54 2.56 -7.37 7.45
N ASN A 55 3.69 -7.45 8.16
CA ASN A 55 4.88 -6.61 8.00
C ASN A 55 4.59 -5.09 7.98
N THR A 56 3.54 -4.67 8.67
CA THR A 56 3.23 -3.25 8.86
C THR A 56 4.03 -2.68 10.02
N PHE A 57 4.17 -1.38 10.08
CA PHE A 57 4.84 -0.67 11.17
C PHE A 57 3.85 0.22 11.94
N PRO A 58 3.99 0.34 13.29
CA PRO A 58 3.04 1.09 14.11
C PRO A 58 3.32 2.58 14.20
N GLY A 59 4.48 3.03 13.73
CA GLY A 59 4.99 4.38 13.94
C GLY A 59 4.20 5.47 13.20
N ALA A 60 4.59 6.71 13.47
CA ALA A 60 3.94 7.88 12.88
C ALA A 60 4.36 8.06 11.42
N SER A 61 3.38 8.28 10.54
CA SER A 61 3.55 8.61 9.14
C SER A 61 2.50 9.64 8.71
N ALA A 62 2.74 10.33 7.60
CA ALA A 62 1.74 11.08 6.85
C ALA A 62 1.22 10.26 5.65
N PRO A 63 0.07 10.59 5.05
CA PRO A 63 -0.32 10.01 3.77
C PRO A 63 0.78 10.21 2.73
N PHE A 64 1.21 9.12 2.09
CA PHE A 64 2.29 9.11 1.10
C PHE A 64 3.59 9.79 1.60
N GLY A 65 3.88 9.74 2.90
CA GLY A 65 4.98 10.49 3.51
C GLY A 65 6.35 9.96 3.11
N LEU A 66 7.30 10.85 2.79
CA LEU A 66 8.71 10.52 2.59
C LEU A 66 9.34 9.99 3.89
N ILE A 67 8.94 10.56 5.04
CA ILE A 67 9.48 10.22 6.34
C ILE A 67 8.44 9.49 7.20
N GLN A 68 8.85 8.40 7.86
CA GLN A 68 8.09 7.65 8.84
C GLN A 68 8.95 7.47 10.08
N VAL A 69 8.41 7.70 11.28
CA VAL A 69 9.14 7.45 12.52
C VAL A 69 8.51 6.29 13.27
N SER A 70 9.22 5.17 13.31
CA SER A 70 8.73 3.93 13.88
C SER A 70 9.82 3.21 14.70
N PRO A 71 9.44 2.43 15.72
CA PRO A 71 10.41 1.60 16.43
C PRO A 71 11.07 0.58 15.50
N ILE A 72 12.33 0.29 15.77
CA ILE A 72 13.10 -0.81 15.17
C ILE A 72 13.22 -1.91 16.21
N GLY A 73 12.75 -3.11 15.85
CA GLY A 73 12.83 -4.31 16.67
C GLY A 73 13.87 -5.31 16.18
N GLU A 74 13.55 -6.58 16.28
CA GLU A 74 14.44 -7.67 15.86
C GLU A 74 14.03 -8.28 14.51
N HIS A 75 12.82 -8.00 14.06
CA HIS A 75 12.27 -8.54 12.82
C HIS A 75 12.86 -7.86 11.57
N TYR A 76 13.04 -8.63 10.49
CA TYR A 76 13.64 -8.14 9.24
C TYR A 76 12.85 -6.99 8.58
N ALA A 77 11.54 -6.93 8.78
CA ALA A 77 10.69 -5.84 8.29
C ALA A 77 10.80 -4.53 9.11
N GLY A 78 11.66 -4.52 10.12
CA GLY A 78 11.90 -3.36 10.97
C GLY A 78 11.36 -3.54 12.38
N TRP A 79 10.13 -3.97 12.55
CA TRP A 79 9.49 -4.14 13.85
C TRP A 79 8.39 -5.19 13.80
N ARG A 80 8.20 -5.87 14.91
CA ARG A 80 7.14 -6.83 15.12
C ARG A 80 6.51 -6.60 16.49
N TYR A 81 5.21 -6.76 16.59
CA TYR A 81 4.47 -6.50 17.83
C TYR A 81 5.00 -7.27 19.05
N ASP A 82 5.49 -8.48 18.86
CA ASP A 82 6.05 -9.33 19.91
C ASP A 82 7.59 -9.25 20.05
N ASP A 83 8.25 -8.28 19.40
CA ASP A 83 9.66 -8.01 19.63
C ASP A 83 9.89 -7.57 21.08
N PRO A 84 10.88 -8.13 21.79
CA PRO A 84 11.06 -7.86 23.22
C PRO A 84 11.71 -6.50 23.52
N LYS A 85 12.35 -5.88 22.52
CA LYS A 85 13.14 -4.66 22.66
C LYS A 85 13.03 -3.74 21.48
N ILE A 86 13.15 -2.45 21.74
CA ILE A 86 13.29 -1.39 20.73
C ILE A 86 14.77 -1.00 20.65
N ARG A 87 15.36 -1.08 19.44
CA ARG A 87 16.76 -0.71 19.15
C ARG A 87 16.93 0.78 18.89
N GLY A 88 15.84 1.46 18.55
CA GLY A 88 15.76 2.88 18.24
C GLY A 88 14.49 3.17 17.45
N PHE A 89 14.32 4.43 17.08
CA PHE A 89 13.26 4.90 16.18
C PHE A 89 13.89 5.28 14.85
N GLY A 90 13.60 4.53 13.80
CA GLY A 90 14.09 4.78 12.44
C GLY A 90 13.20 5.75 11.70
N HIS A 91 13.73 6.34 10.60
CA HIS A 91 13.07 7.41 9.86
C HIS A 91 12.58 7.01 8.46
N SER A 92 12.62 5.72 8.11
CA SER A 92 12.02 5.20 6.88
C SER A 92 11.54 3.77 7.06
N PHE A 93 10.33 3.47 6.56
CA PHE A 93 9.72 2.15 6.61
C PHE A 93 8.83 1.94 5.39
N LEU A 94 8.55 0.67 5.04
CA LEU A 94 7.52 0.29 4.10
C LEU A 94 6.43 -0.51 4.83
N SER A 95 5.19 -0.33 4.46
CA SER A 95 4.07 -1.14 4.95
C SER A 95 3.92 -2.37 4.05
N GLY A 96 4.34 -3.50 4.58
CA GLY A 96 4.56 -4.69 3.78
C GLY A 96 6.01 -4.74 3.28
N ALA A 97 6.76 -5.69 3.80
CA ALA A 97 8.17 -5.85 3.52
C ALA A 97 8.40 -7.16 2.79
N GLY A 98 8.88 -7.08 1.56
CA GLY A 98 9.22 -8.27 0.77
C GLY A 98 10.59 -8.84 1.10
N CYS A 99 11.57 -8.01 1.45
CA CYS A 99 12.96 -8.46 1.62
C CYS A 99 13.62 -7.94 2.89
N TRP A 100 14.72 -8.55 3.22
CA TRP A 100 15.56 -8.23 4.36
C TRP A 100 16.31 -6.90 4.16
N GLU A 101 16.69 -6.24 5.27
CA GLU A 101 17.58 -5.06 5.26
C GLU A 101 16.93 -3.77 4.74
N GLN A 102 15.61 -3.65 4.84
CA GLN A 102 14.91 -2.44 4.43
C GLN A 102 14.55 -1.55 5.61
N GLY A 103 14.57 -0.25 5.39
CA GLY A 103 14.10 0.74 6.34
C GLY A 103 14.97 0.94 7.56
N GLY A 104 14.46 1.72 8.51
CA GLY A 104 15.10 1.97 9.79
C GLY A 104 16.32 2.86 9.73
N GLN A 105 16.56 3.62 8.65
CA GLN A 105 17.67 4.56 8.56
C GLN A 105 17.54 5.66 9.61
N VAL A 106 18.68 6.20 10.05
CA VAL A 106 18.77 7.29 11.04
C VAL A 106 18.06 6.90 12.34
N SER A 107 18.60 5.88 13.03
CA SER A 107 17.98 5.37 14.26
C SER A 107 18.28 6.26 15.45
N VAL A 108 17.26 6.68 16.19
CA VAL A 108 17.38 7.54 17.37
C VAL A 108 16.87 6.81 18.61
N LEU A 109 17.64 6.79 19.70
CA LEU A 109 17.21 6.20 20.97
C LEU A 109 17.54 7.11 22.16
N PRO A 110 16.56 7.47 23.00
CA PRO A 110 16.83 8.14 24.27
C PRO A 110 17.33 7.13 25.32
N VAL A 111 18.37 7.52 26.05
CA VAL A 111 18.99 6.69 27.11
C VAL A 111 19.40 7.54 28.30
N THR A 112 19.64 6.87 29.44
CA THR A 112 20.33 7.45 30.62
C THR A 112 21.53 6.59 30.96
N GLY A 113 22.39 7.06 31.83
CA GLY A 113 23.63 6.40 32.26
C GLY A 113 24.85 7.27 31.99
N SER A 114 26.02 6.75 32.32
CA SER A 114 27.28 7.45 32.13
C SER A 114 27.88 7.19 30.77
N ILE A 115 28.26 8.26 30.03
CA ILE A 115 29.01 8.15 28.79
C ILE A 115 30.47 8.55 29.06
N GLY A 116 31.42 7.67 28.73
CA GLY A 116 32.82 7.90 28.93
C GLY A 116 33.61 6.63 29.21
N LYS A 117 34.89 6.76 29.48
CA LYS A 117 35.77 5.62 29.77
C LYS A 117 35.24 4.84 30.98
N GLY A 118 34.98 3.55 30.78
CA GLY A 118 34.44 2.66 31.81
C GLY A 118 33.00 2.96 32.23
N GLY A 119 32.31 3.84 31.53
CA GLY A 119 30.88 4.12 31.76
C GLY A 119 29.94 3.07 31.21
N ASP A 120 28.62 3.27 31.41
CA ASP A 120 27.56 2.43 30.84
C ASP A 120 27.66 2.41 29.31
N PHE A 121 27.98 3.54 28.71
CA PHE A 121 28.39 3.69 27.30
C PHE A 121 29.90 3.98 27.29
N ASN A 122 30.66 2.89 27.30
CA ASN A 122 32.13 2.97 27.39
C ASN A 122 32.70 3.44 26.07
N THR A 123 33.33 4.62 26.06
CA THR A 123 33.96 5.20 24.87
C THR A 123 35.21 4.47 24.39
N ASP A 124 35.83 3.60 25.22
CA ASP A 124 36.95 2.76 24.79
C ASP A 124 36.45 1.44 24.12
N ASP A 125 35.15 1.19 24.04
CA ASP A 125 34.55 -0.03 23.47
C ASP A 125 33.45 0.34 22.45
N ALA A 126 33.75 0.24 21.17
CA ALA A 126 32.78 0.48 20.08
C ALA A 126 31.50 -0.36 20.19
N LYS A 127 31.59 -1.55 20.81
CA LYS A 127 30.41 -2.42 21.03
C LYS A 127 29.38 -1.81 21.98
N SER A 128 29.79 -0.85 22.83
CA SER A 128 28.85 -0.12 23.69
C SER A 128 27.80 0.66 22.90
N PHE A 129 28.10 0.99 21.64
CA PHE A 129 27.25 1.73 20.73
C PHE A 129 26.58 0.87 19.66
N ASP A 130 26.61 -0.47 19.81
CA ASP A 130 25.84 -1.38 18.97
C ASP A 130 24.34 -1.31 19.35
N HIS A 131 23.47 -1.08 18.38
CA HIS A 131 22.02 -0.92 18.63
C HIS A 131 21.36 -2.15 19.25
N LYS A 132 21.90 -3.36 19.01
CA LYS A 132 21.41 -4.59 19.67
C LYS A 132 21.77 -4.63 21.14
N ARG A 133 22.90 -4.02 21.53
CA ARG A 133 23.38 -4.00 22.89
C ARG A 133 22.68 -2.95 23.75
N TYR A 134 22.46 -1.74 23.21
CA TYR A 134 21.76 -0.69 23.94
C TYR A 134 20.24 -0.72 23.78
N ALA A 135 19.67 -1.68 23.03
CA ALA A 135 18.23 -1.80 22.86
C ALA A 135 17.49 -1.81 24.21
N SER A 136 16.42 -1.03 24.30
CA SER A 136 15.59 -0.92 25.49
C SER A 136 14.43 -1.90 25.46
N PRO A 137 14.17 -2.65 26.54
CA PRO A 137 12.88 -3.29 26.73
C PRO A 137 11.79 -2.21 26.81
N TYR A 138 10.55 -2.57 26.52
CA TYR A 138 9.39 -1.68 26.52
C TYR A 138 8.12 -2.42 26.98
N THR A 139 7.01 -1.72 27.09
CA THR A 139 5.72 -2.28 27.43
C THR A 139 4.62 -1.78 26.50
N HIS A 140 3.68 -2.64 26.17
CA HIS A 140 2.45 -2.25 25.48
C HIS A 140 1.44 -1.52 26.39
N ASP A 141 1.70 -1.48 27.72
CA ASP A 141 0.85 -0.73 28.63
C ASP A 141 0.92 0.77 28.34
N GLY A 142 -0.18 1.32 27.84
CA GLY A 142 -0.27 2.73 27.42
C GLY A 142 0.43 3.06 26.11
N GLU A 143 0.82 2.05 25.33
CA GLU A 143 1.28 2.23 23.96
C GLU A 143 0.12 2.71 23.06
N ILE A 144 0.39 3.66 22.18
CA ILE A 144 -0.60 4.25 21.29
C ILE A 144 -0.06 4.23 19.87
N GLY A 145 -0.82 3.60 18.96
CA GLY A 145 -0.60 3.64 17.51
C GLY A 145 -1.86 4.17 16.82
N GLN A 146 -1.80 5.38 16.30
CA GLN A 146 -2.89 6.07 15.61
C GLN A 146 -2.37 6.77 14.35
N ALA A 147 -3.26 7.10 13.43
CA ALA A 147 -2.84 7.84 12.24
C ALA A 147 -2.15 9.17 12.63
N GLY A 148 -0.88 9.28 12.25
CA GLY A 148 -0.03 10.44 12.52
C GLY A 148 0.51 10.59 13.94
N TYR A 149 0.36 9.58 14.79
CA TYR A 149 0.88 9.61 16.15
C TYR A 149 1.23 8.24 16.70
N TYR A 150 2.41 8.14 17.29
CA TYR A 150 2.88 6.96 18.03
C TYR A 150 3.40 7.34 19.40
N LYS A 151 3.19 6.47 20.39
CA LYS A 151 3.73 6.60 21.75
C LYS A 151 4.04 5.24 22.35
N VAL A 152 5.20 5.11 23.02
CA VAL A 152 5.58 3.92 23.78
C VAL A 152 6.35 4.30 25.03
N ARG A 153 6.29 3.44 26.06
CA ARG A 153 7.15 3.54 27.23
C ARG A 153 8.29 2.53 27.17
N LEU A 154 9.50 3.05 27.00
CA LEU A 154 10.74 2.30 27.19
C LEU A 154 10.93 2.03 28.68
N THR A 155 11.07 0.76 29.07
CA THR A 155 11.21 0.37 30.48
C THR A 155 12.67 0.27 30.96
N GLY A 156 13.61 0.23 30.00
CA GLY A 156 15.02 0.43 30.28
C GLY A 156 15.35 1.87 30.67
N TYR A 157 16.58 2.13 31.08
CA TYR A 157 17.12 3.46 31.34
C TYR A 157 16.31 4.30 32.33
N GLY A 158 15.71 3.64 33.34
CA GLY A 158 14.89 4.32 34.36
C GLY A 158 13.46 4.70 33.90
N GLY A 159 13.08 4.30 32.71
CA GLY A 159 11.76 4.57 32.14
C GLY A 159 11.68 5.89 31.36
N ILE A 160 11.49 5.81 30.04
CA ILE A 160 11.41 6.97 29.16
C ILE A 160 10.17 6.85 28.32
N ASP A 161 9.31 7.89 28.27
CA ASP A 161 8.21 7.95 27.31
C ASP A 161 8.75 8.52 26.00
N ALA A 162 8.58 7.77 24.90
CA ALA A 162 8.94 8.17 23.56
C ALA A 162 7.66 8.38 22.74
N GLU A 163 7.59 9.50 22.03
CA GLU A 163 6.46 9.88 21.20
C GLU A 163 6.96 10.35 19.82
N ALA A 164 6.19 10.06 18.79
CA ALA A 164 6.50 10.49 17.43
C ALA A 164 5.25 11.00 16.71
N THR A 165 5.45 11.95 15.80
CA THR A 165 4.45 12.42 14.85
C THR A 165 5.15 12.82 13.56
N ALA A 166 4.49 12.64 12.39
CA ALA A 166 5.11 12.91 11.10
C ALA A 166 4.18 13.70 10.18
N ARG A 167 4.77 14.57 9.38
CA ARG A 167 4.23 15.19 8.19
C ARG A 167 4.87 14.54 6.95
N THR A 168 4.61 15.06 5.77
CA THR A 168 5.09 14.43 4.52
C THR A 168 6.61 14.30 4.46
N ARG A 169 7.38 15.34 4.92
CA ARG A 169 8.85 15.38 4.77
C ARG A 169 9.60 15.68 6.06
N ALA A 170 8.87 15.97 7.15
CA ALA A 170 9.46 16.23 8.44
C ALA A 170 8.68 15.52 9.55
N ALA A 171 9.37 15.13 10.61
CA ALA A 171 8.78 14.47 11.78
C ALA A 171 9.22 15.17 13.07
N ALA A 172 8.48 14.93 14.16
CA ALA A 172 8.85 15.33 15.49
C ALA A 172 8.89 14.12 16.41
N GLU A 173 9.93 14.06 17.20
CA GLU A 173 10.13 13.08 18.27
C GLU A 173 10.22 13.80 19.61
N ARG A 174 9.56 13.26 20.63
CA ARG A 174 9.58 13.81 21.99
C ARG A 174 9.90 12.71 22.98
N TYR A 175 10.93 12.95 23.80
CA TYR A 175 11.40 12.04 24.84
C TYR A 175 11.23 12.65 26.20
N THR A 176 10.48 12.00 27.10
CA THR A 176 10.26 12.42 28.47
C THR A 176 10.97 11.47 29.42
N PHE A 177 12.07 11.94 30.00
CA PHE A 177 12.91 11.18 30.92
C PHE A 177 12.27 11.06 32.31
N SER A 178 12.70 10.08 33.12
CA SER A 178 12.23 9.90 34.48
C SER A 178 12.64 11.09 35.36
N VAL A 179 11.96 11.26 36.50
CA VAL A 179 12.21 12.36 37.43
C VAL A 179 13.62 12.35 38.02
N ASP A 180 14.24 11.17 38.14
CA ASP A 180 15.55 10.99 38.75
C ASP A 180 16.71 11.12 37.75
N ALA A 181 16.41 11.29 36.47
CA ALA A 181 17.41 11.44 35.42
C ALA A 181 17.94 12.88 35.39
N GLY A 182 19.05 13.16 36.08
CA GLY A 182 19.70 14.48 36.03
C GLY A 182 20.31 14.82 34.67
N THR A 183 20.70 13.80 33.92
CA THR A 183 21.20 13.91 32.52
C THR A 183 20.56 12.82 31.68
N GLY A 184 19.93 13.23 30.63
CA GLY A 184 19.41 12.34 29.57
C GLY A 184 20.29 12.44 28.32
N HIS A 185 20.39 11.37 27.57
CA HIS A 185 21.13 11.33 26.31
C HIS A 185 20.22 10.90 25.16
N VAL A 186 20.52 11.39 23.98
CA VAL A 186 19.93 10.92 22.73
C VAL A 186 21.06 10.37 21.86
N LEU A 187 20.96 9.10 21.52
CA LEU A 187 21.86 8.42 20.59
C LEU A 187 21.30 8.54 19.18
N VAL A 188 22.10 8.99 18.21
CA VAL A 188 21.76 9.03 16.79
C VAL A 188 22.70 8.08 16.06
N ASN A 189 22.18 6.94 15.63
CA ASN A 189 22.95 5.89 14.97
C ASN A 189 22.73 5.95 13.45
N VAL A 190 23.82 6.05 12.70
CA VAL A 190 23.83 6.10 11.24
C VAL A 190 24.70 4.98 10.62
N GLY A 191 25.34 4.18 11.44
CA GLY A 191 26.11 2.99 11.01
C GLY A 191 25.26 1.73 10.89
N GLN A 192 24.02 1.76 11.39
CA GLN A 192 23.11 0.63 11.43
C GLN A 192 21.70 1.13 11.07
N ALA A 193 21.05 0.43 10.15
CA ALA A 193 19.63 0.58 9.85
C ALA A 193 18.87 -0.61 10.49
N ASN A 194 17.77 -1.04 9.92
CA ASN A 194 17.05 -2.22 10.39
C ASN A 194 17.98 -3.44 10.47
N GLU A 195 18.72 -3.74 9.40
CA GLU A 195 19.82 -4.71 9.41
C GLU A 195 21.16 -4.00 9.22
N ARG A 196 22.17 -4.40 10.00
CA ARG A 196 23.49 -3.75 10.02
C ARG A 196 24.22 -3.82 8.68
N HIS A 197 23.92 -4.84 7.87
CA HIS A 197 24.59 -5.08 6.60
C HIS A 197 24.09 -4.15 5.48
N SER A 198 22.99 -3.45 5.69
CA SER A 198 22.45 -2.52 4.70
C SER A 198 23.27 -1.22 4.57
N VAL A 199 23.94 -0.78 5.64
CA VAL A 199 24.73 0.46 5.62
C VAL A 199 26.14 0.20 5.12
N ILE A 200 26.50 0.81 3.99
CA ILE A 200 27.81 0.67 3.35
C ILE A 200 28.70 1.93 3.46
N GLY A 201 28.19 2.98 4.04
CA GLY A 201 28.92 4.20 4.35
C GLY A 201 28.06 5.20 5.08
N SER A 202 28.67 5.97 5.98
CA SER A 202 27.96 6.99 6.76
C SER A 202 28.82 8.19 7.06
N VAL A 203 28.17 9.34 7.19
CA VAL A 203 28.75 10.59 7.68
C VAL A 203 27.78 11.20 8.69
N ILE A 204 28.27 11.64 9.84
CA ILE A 204 27.50 12.37 10.83
C ILE A 204 28.26 13.58 11.32
N ASP A 205 27.59 14.73 11.36
CA ASP A 205 28.13 16.02 11.78
C ASP A 205 27.30 16.63 12.90
N VAL A 206 27.95 17.05 13.97
CA VAL A 206 27.36 17.84 15.05
C VAL A 206 27.59 19.32 14.77
N VAL A 207 26.53 20.04 14.41
CA VAL A 207 26.57 21.44 13.96
C VAL A 207 26.03 22.36 15.06
N GLY A 208 26.89 23.26 15.55
CA GLY A 208 26.50 24.13 16.68
C GLY A 208 26.28 23.32 17.95
N ASP A 209 25.20 23.64 18.67
CA ASP A 209 24.81 23.02 19.94
C ASP A 209 23.40 22.41 19.95
N ARG A 210 22.73 22.34 18.76
CA ARG A 210 21.35 21.87 18.61
C ARG A 210 21.12 20.95 17.43
N VAL A 211 22.08 20.78 16.53
CA VAL A 211 21.85 20.13 15.26
C VAL A 211 22.78 18.95 15.06
N VAL A 212 22.22 17.88 14.53
CA VAL A 212 22.95 16.76 13.94
C VAL A 212 22.46 16.56 12.51
N GLU A 213 23.37 16.47 11.57
CA GLU A 213 23.06 16.21 10.17
C GLU A 213 24.09 15.26 9.54
N GLY A 214 23.78 14.72 8.37
CA GLY A 214 24.69 13.82 7.69
C GLY A 214 24.04 13.02 6.61
N LYS A 215 24.61 11.86 6.33
CA LYS A 215 24.11 10.90 5.35
C LYS A 215 24.46 9.48 5.71
N LEU A 216 23.67 8.57 5.20
CA LEU A 216 24.05 7.17 5.12
C LEU A 216 23.78 6.66 3.70
N VAL A 217 24.69 5.81 3.21
CA VAL A 217 24.54 5.08 1.96
C VAL A 217 24.08 3.68 2.35
N THR A 218 22.93 3.30 1.85
CA THR A 218 22.33 2.01 2.16
C THR A 218 22.40 1.13 0.93
N LYS A 219 22.79 -0.12 1.12
CA LYS A 219 22.71 -1.12 0.07
C LYS A 219 21.25 -1.48 -0.14
N SER A 220 20.87 -1.68 -1.39
CA SER A 220 19.49 -1.99 -1.64
C SER A 220 19.10 -3.34 -1.07
N PHE A 221 17.95 -3.34 -0.59
CA PHE A 221 17.00 -4.39 -0.47
C PHE A 221 16.97 -5.26 -1.75
N CYS A 222 17.12 -6.57 -1.61
CA CYS A 222 16.97 -7.55 -2.69
C CYS A 222 17.57 -7.14 -4.07
N GLY A 223 18.85 -7.01 -4.21
CA GLY A 223 19.38 -6.86 -5.57
C GLY A 223 20.62 -6.03 -5.77
N GLY A 224 21.17 -5.44 -4.74
CA GLY A 224 22.57 -4.99 -4.82
C GLY A 224 22.82 -3.57 -5.29
N HIS A 225 21.82 -2.72 -5.50
CA HIS A 225 22.03 -1.28 -5.74
C HIS A 225 22.08 -0.50 -4.42
N GLN A 226 22.58 0.72 -4.49
CA GLN A 226 22.73 1.58 -3.31
C GLN A 226 21.99 2.90 -3.52
N TYR A 227 21.50 3.46 -2.44
CA TYR A 227 20.91 4.79 -2.40
C TYR A 227 21.38 5.57 -1.18
N THR A 228 21.27 6.87 -1.21
CA THR A 228 21.73 7.76 -0.13
C THR A 228 20.53 8.42 0.53
N THR A 229 20.49 8.33 1.85
CA THR A 229 19.56 9.10 2.69
C THR A 229 20.34 10.19 3.40
N TRP A 230 20.05 11.44 3.08
CA TRP A 230 20.51 12.62 3.82
C TRP A 230 19.54 12.93 4.92
N PHE A 231 20.03 13.40 6.07
CA PHE A 231 19.18 13.70 7.21
C PHE A 231 19.62 14.97 7.94
N ARG A 232 18.67 15.57 8.65
CA ARG A 232 18.89 16.63 9.63
C ARG A 232 17.96 16.43 10.80
N LEU A 233 18.51 16.49 12.03
CA LEU A 233 17.77 16.58 13.28
C LEU A 233 18.13 17.90 13.96
N GLU A 234 17.12 18.66 14.42
CA GLU A 234 17.30 19.89 15.17
C GLU A 234 16.51 19.81 16.49
N PHE A 235 17.20 20.06 17.59
CA PHE A 235 16.66 19.94 18.95
C PHE A 235 16.11 21.26 19.46
N ASP A 236 15.05 21.20 20.27
CA ASP A 236 14.37 22.37 20.86
C ASP A 236 15.28 23.18 21.79
N ARG A 237 16.39 22.61 22.25
CA ARG A 237 17.36 23.24 23.15
C ARG A 237 18.78 22.75 22.94
N PRO A 238 19.80 23.47 23.41
CA PRO A 238 21.18 23.07 23.30
C PRO A 238 21.47 21.80 24.11
N PHE A 239 22.29 20.93 23.58
CA PHE A 239 22.92 19.87 24.37
C PHE A 239 24.13 20.43 25.13
N LYS A 240 24.35 19.93 26.36
CA LYS A 240 25.42 20.39 27.25
C LYS A 240 26.75 19.66 27.01
N ALA A 241 26.66 18.47 26.43
CA ALA A 241 27.83 17.67 26.01
C ALA A 241 27.44 16.81 24.79
N PHE A 242 28.40 16.44 24.01
CA PHE A 242 28.26 15.61 22.82
C PHE A 242 29.55 14.88 22.47
N GLY A 243 29.46 13.94 21.58
CA GLY A 243 30.57 13.27 20.95
C GLY A 243 30.08 12.38 19.82
N THR A 244 31.01 11.78 19.10
CA THR A 244 30.73 10.83 18.04
C THR A 244 31.37 9.47 18.35
N TRP A 245 30.84 8.40 17.79
CA TRP A 245 31.47 7.08 17.87
C TRP A 245 31.70 6.48 16.50
N GLY A 246 32.65 5.58 16.40
CA GLY A 246 32.99 4.81 15.21
C GLY A 246 33.59 3.47 15.61
N GLU A 247 34.28 2.81 14.69
CA GLU A 247 34.94 1.52 14.92
C GLU A 247 35.92 1.53 16.08
N GLU A 248 36.62 2.66 16.30
CA GLU A 248 37.61 2.82 17.39
C GLU A 248 37.01 3.20 18.74
N GLY A 249 35.66 3.28 18.81
CA GLY A 249 34.93 3.71 20.00
C GLY A 249 34.42 5.14 19.91
N GLY A 250 34.17 5.76 21.09
CA GLY A 250 33.58 7.09 21.19
C GLY A 250 34.64 8.19 21.47
N LEU A 251 34.45 9.38 20.90
CA LEU A 251 35.29 10.54 21.10
C LEU A 251 34.46 11.74 21.57
N ALA A 252 34.62 12.13 22.84
CA ALA A 252 33.91 13.27 23.41
C ALA A 252 34.33 14.58 22.74
N GLY A 253 33.37 15.44 22.48
CA GLY A 253 33.55 16.73 21.81
C GLY A 253 33.83 16.66 20.31
N ALA A 254 33.96 15.46 19.75
CA ALA A 254 34.11 15.30 18.30
C ALA A 254 32.84 15.70 17.56
N ARG A 255 33.01 16.44 16.48
CA ARG A 255 31.90 16.99 15.69
C ARG A 255 31.67 16.27 14.38
N HIS A 256 32.62 15.46 13.93
CA HIS A 256 32.57 14.79 12.64
C HIS A 256 32.96 13.33 12.79
N ARG A 257 32.23 12.45 12.11
CA ARG A 257 32.60 11.05 11.93
C ARG A 257 32.21 10.59 10.54
N MET A 258 33.11 9.86 9.90
CA MET A 258 32.87 9.14 8.65
C MET A 258 33.32 7.71 8.80
N GLU A 259 32.45 6.78 8.43
CA GLU A 259 32.74 5.35 8.52
C GLU A 259 32.35 4.63 7.22
N GLY A 260 33.04 3.51 6.96
CA GLY A 260 32.79 2.66 5.80
C GLY A 260 31.73 1.59 6.06
N GLU A 261 31.77 0.55 5.23
CA GLU A 261 30.79 -0.53 5.21
C GLU A 261 30.78 -1.30 6.54
N GLN A 262 29.57 -1.49 7.11
CA GLN A 262 29.28 -2.27 8.31
C GLN A 262 30.02 -1.80 9.57
N LYS A 263 30.41 -0.54 9.61
CA LYS A 263 31.07 0.04 10.78
C LYS A 263 30.07 0.75 11.70
N PRO A 264 30.25 0.65 13.03
CA PRO A 264 29.48 1.47 13.96
C PRO A 264 29.72 2.95 13.66
N SER A 265 28.68 3.76 13.64
CA SER A 265 28.79 5.20 13.41
C SER A 265 27.61 5.93 14.01
N GLY A 266 27.86 7.05 14.70
CA GLY A 266 26.82 7.86 15.28
C GLY A 266 27.30 9.00 16.16
N ALA A 267 26.35 9.65 16.84
CA ALA A 267 26.61 10.70 17.82
C ALA A 267 25.73 10.53 19.05
N TRP A 268 26.28 10.87 20.23
CA TRP A 268 25.50 11.04 21.45
C TRP A 268 25.40 12.51 21.81
N LEU A 269 24.23 12.89 22.31
CA LEU A 269 23.91 14.26 22.70
C LEU A 269 23.35 14.22 24.12
N SER A 270 23.96 15.00 25.05
CA SER A 270 23.60 14.99 26.46
C SER A 270 22.84 16.26 26.84
N PHE A 271 21.73 16.12 27.52
CA PHE A 271 20.82 17.19 27.91
C PHE A 271 20.69 17.28 29.47
N ASP A 272 20.53 18.47 30.00
CA ASP A 272 20.13 18.67 31.39
C ASP A 272 18.62 18.37 31.55
N THR A 273 18.31 17.16 32.01
CA THR A 273 16.94 16.69 32.23
C THR A 273 16.45 16.90 33.66
N GLY A 274 17.32 17.34 34.57
CA GLY A 274 16.92 17.68 35.93
C GLY A 274 15.99 18.90 36.01
N LYS A 275 16.20 19.88 35.14
CA LYS A 275 15.36 21.10 35.07
C LYS A 275 14.15 20.94 34.15
N ASN A 276 14.34 20.31 33.01
CA ASN A 276 13.28 20.01 32.05
C ASN A 276 13.48 18.61 31.47
N ARG A 277 12.62 17.71 31.87
CA ARG A 277 12.71 16.28 31.53
C ARG A 277 12.40 15.94 30.05
N THR A 278 11.84 16.88 29.30
CA THR A 278 11.40 16.63 27.93
C THR A 278 12.41 17.20 26.93
N VAL A 279 12.82 16.40 25.97
CA VAL A 279 13.65 16.79 24.82
C VAL A 279 12.84 16.52 23.55
N THR A 280 12.77 17.51 22.67
CA THR A 280 12.08 17.37 21.37
C THR A 280 13.09 17.56 20.24
N ALA A 281 13.06 16.67 19.27
CA ALA A 281 13.78 16.78 18.01
C ALA A 281 12.80 16.94 16.86
N ILE A 282 13.13 17.78 15.88
CA ILE A 282 12.50 17.81 14.57
C ILE A 282 13.48 17.20 13.58
N SER A 283 13.02 16.21 12.83
CA SER A 283 13.81 15.48 11.85
C SER A 283 13.28 15.66 10.45
N ALA A 284 14.15 15.61 9.46
CA ALA A 284 13.80 15.51 8.05
C ALA A 284 14.84 14.68 7.28
N ILE A 285 14.40 14.02 6.24
CA ILE A 285 15.27 13.25 5.34
C ILE A 285 15.11 13.75 3.90
N SER A 286 16.07 13.39 3.04
CA SER A 286 16.07 13.64 1.60
C SER A 286 16.87 12.55 0.87
N HIS A 287 16.43 12.14 -0.29
CA HIS A 287 17.22 11.28 -1.20
C HIS A 287 18.03 12.08 -2.22
N VAL A 288 17.93 13.43 -2.17
CA VAL A 288 18.60 14.35 -3.10
C VAL A 288 19.98 14.77 -2.56
N ASP A 289 19.98 15.59 -1.53
CA ASP A 289 21.19 16.12 -0.90
C ASP A 289 20.95 16.68 0.51
N ALA A 290 22.01 17.18 1.17
CA ALA A 290 21.93 17.77 2.49
C ALA A 290 21.05 19.04 2.52
N GLU A 291 21.04 19.84 1.45
CA GLU A 291 20.18 21.03 1.36
C GLU A 291 18.70 20.63 1.22
N GLY A 292 18.41 19.51 0.56
CA GLY A 292 17.06 18.91 0.50
C GLY A 292 16.53 18.59 1.91
N ALA A 293 17.34 17.90 2.73
CA ALA A 293 16.94 17.60 4.12
C ALA A 293 16.73 18.87 4.95
N ARG A 294 17.60 19.89 4.79
CA ARG A 294 17.45 21.21 5.44
C ARG A 294 16.17 21.92 4.97
N ASN A 295 15.89 21.88 3.68
CA ASN A 295 14.72 22.52 3.08
C ASN A 295 13.42 21.84 3.51
N ASN A 296 13.38 20.51 3.56
CA ASN A 296 12.27 19.73 4.07
C ASN A 296 11.96 20.08 5.53
N LEU A 297 12.99 20.18 6.39
CA LEU A 297 12.83 20.59 7.76
C LEU A 297 12.32 22.03 7.87
N ARG A 298 12.88 22.97 7.09
CA ARG A 298 12.41 24.39 7.09
C ARG A 298 10.94 24.49 6.65
N SER A 299 10.57 23.76 5.62
CA SER A 299 9.22 23.82 5.02
C SER A 299 8.14 23.23 5.92
N GLU A 300 8.42 22.13 6.58
CA GLU A 300 7.39 21.37 7.31
C GLU A 300 7.62 21.30 8.83
N GLY A 301 8.85 21.49 9.29
CA GLY A 301 9.24 21.44 10.70
C GLY A 301 9.37 22.81 11.38
N MET A 302 9.26 23.92 10.62
CA MET A 302 9.44 25.27 11.16
C MET A 302 8.28 26.19 10.80
N GLN A 303 8.10 27.23 11.61
CA GLN A 303 7.19 28.35 11.34
C GLN A 303 7.83 29.65 11.82
N GLY A 304 7.92 30.65 10.95
CA GLY A 304 8.54 31.94 11.28
C GLY A 304 9.99 31.83 11.73
N GLY A 305 10.76 30.87 11.17
CA GLY A 305 12.16 30.62 11.50
C GLY A 305 12.39 29.89 12.85
N LYS A 306 11.35 29.39 13.48
CA LYS A 306 11.42 28.61 14.75
C LYS A 306 10.90 27.21 14.52
N LEU A 307 11.45 26.22 15.23
CA LEU A 307 10.92 24.85 15.24
C LEU A 307 9.46 24.84 15.70
N LEU A 308 8.65 24.02 15.05
CA LEU A 308 7.30 23.73 15.51
C LEU A 308 7.34 22.98 16.85
N GLY A 309 6.40 23.29 17.74
CA GLY A 309 6.19 22.49 18.93
C GLY A 309 5.61 21.11 18.57
N PHE A 310 5.95 20.10 19.38
CA PHE A 310 5.46 18.73 19.15
C PHE A 310 3.94 18.64 18.97
N GLU A 311 3.16 19.24 19.87
CA GLU A 311 1.70 19.21 19.81
C GLU A 311 1.13 19.95 18.59
N GLN A 312 1.81 21.00 18.14
CA GLN A 312 1.42 21.71 16.92
C GLN A 312 1.61 20.81 15.69
N MET A 313 2.76 20.13 15.60
CA MET A 313 3.05 19.21 14.50
C MET A 313 2.11 18.00 14.52
N ARG A 314 1.86 17.43 15.71
CA ARG A 314 0.88 16.35 15.89
C ARG A 314 -0.52 16.76 15.44
N SER A 315 -0.97 17.95 15.83
CA SER A 315 -2.28 18.47 15.40
C SER A 315 -2.36 18.60 13.87
N GLN A 316 -1.31 19.09 13.22
CA GLN A 316 -1.26 19.24 11.76
C GLN A 316 -1.26 17.86 11.05
N SER A 317 -0.49 16.90 11.55
CA SER A 317 -0.45 15.52 11.05
C SER A 317 -1.83 14.85 11.18
N GLN A 318 -2.43 14.89 12.35
CA GLN A 318 -3.76 14.32 12.59
C GLN A 318 -4.86 15.00 11.75
N GLN A 319 -4.77 16.30 11.51
CA GLN A 319 -5.69 17.00 10.61
C GLN A 319 -5.51 16.56 9.15
N GLN A 320 -4.29 16.29 8.71
CA GLN A 320 -4.01 15.75 7.37
C GLN A 320 -4.67 14.37 7.24
N TRP A 321 -4.44 13.46 8.17
CA TRP A 321 -5.08 12.15 8.19
C TRP A 321 -6.62 12.22 8.26
N ARG A 322 -7.16 13.10 9.08
CA ARG A 322 -8.62 13.28 9.18
C ARG A 322 -9.24 13.65 7.83
N ARG A 323 -8.58 14.54 7.05
CA ARG A 323 -9.03 14.88 5.70
C ARG A 323 -8.99 13.69 4.76
N GLU A 324 -7.90 12.93 4.79
CA GLU A 324 -7.73 11.77 3.93
C GLU A 324 -8.70 10.63 4.27
N LEU A 325 -8.88 10.32 5.53
CA LEU A 325 -9.81 9.29 5.98
C LEU A 325 -11.28 9.68 5.74
N ALA A 326 -11.60 10.98 5.79
CA ALA A 326 -12.95 11.49 5.57
C ALA A 326 -13.44 11.38 4.11
N THR A 327 -12.57 11.03 3.17
CA THR A 327 -12.97 10.80 1.77
C THR A 327 -13.76 9.51 1.59
N THR A 328 -13.69 8.59 2.57
CA THR A 328 -14.55 7.41 2.57
C THR A 328 -15.17 7.25 3.96
N ARG A 329 -16.48 7.37 4.02
CA ARG A 329 -17.24 7.28 5.28
C ARG A 329 -18.13 6.06 5.27
N VAL A 330 -18.10 5.29 6.37
CA VAL A 330 -18.91 4.10 6.53
C VAL A 330 -19.92 4.29 7.66
N GLN A 331 -21.13 3.71 7.50
CA GLN A 331 -22.18 3.63 8.51
C GLN A 331 -22.56 2.17 8.73
N GLY A 332 -22.93 1.85 9.94
CA GLY A 332 -23.18 0.46 10.35
C GLY A 332 -21.89 -0.24 10.77
N GLY A 333 -21.96 -1.56 10.91
CA GLY A 333 -20.88 -2.36 11.46
C GLY A 333 -20.68 -2.14 12.97
N THR A 334 -19.75 -2.87 13.55
CA THR A 334 -19.31 -2.68 14.95
C THR A 334 -18.16 -1.66 15.02
N PRO A 335 -17.78 -1.19 16.23
CA PRO A 335 -16.56 -0.39 16.40
C PRO A 335 -15.33 -1.07 15.81
N ASP A 336 -15.15 -2.39 16.01
CA ASP A 336 -14.01 -3.13 15.42
C ASP A 336 -14.07 -3.17 13.89
N ASP A 337 -15.24 -3.34 13.29
CA ASP A 337 -15.39 -3.31 11.82
C ASP A 337 -14.95 -1.95 11.25
N ARG A 338 -15.30 -0.86 11.95
CA ARG A 338 -14.89 0.49 11.57
C ARG A 338 -13.38 0.69 11.74
N THR A 339 -12.83 0.22 12.87
CA THR A 339 -11.38 0.27 13.12
C THR A 339 -10.61 -0.49 12.05
N VAL A 340 -11.02 -1.69 11.69
CA VAL A 340 -10.40 -2.47 10.60
C VAL A 340 -10.50 -1.72 9.27
N PHE A 341 -11.68 -1.15 8.95
CA PHE A 341 -11.87 -0.40 7.71
C PHE A 341 -10.98 0.84 7.63
N TYR A 342 -10.95 1.67 8.67
CA TYR A 342 -10.11 2.88 8.65
C TYR A 342 -8.62 2.58 8.77
N SER A 343 -8.23 1.46 9.40
CA SER A 343 -6.84 1.00 9.40
C SER A 343 -6.42 0.48 8.02
N ALA A 344 -7.27 -0.24 7.31
CA ALA A 344 -7.02 -0.61 5.92
C ALA A 344 -6.94 0.62 5.00
N LEU A 345 -7.81 1.63 5.20
CA LEU A 345 -7.73 2.89 4.47
C LEU A 345 -6.43 3.65 4.77
N TYR A 346 -5.97 3.64 6.02
CA TYR A 346 -4.68 4.19 6.42
C TYR A 346 -3.53 3.49 5.69
N HIS A 347 -3.46 2.15 5.72
CA HIS A 347 -2.40 1.38 5.05
C HIS A 347 -2.40 1.60 3.53
N ALA A 348 -3.56 1.60 2.87
CA ALA A 348 -3.67 1.83 1.43
C ALA A 348 -3.20 3.23 0.98
N LEU A 349 -3.03 4.18 1.92
CA LEU A 349 -2.57 5.55 1.68
C LEU A 349 -1.13 5.80 2.19
N LEU A 350 -0.40 4.78 2.64
CA LEU A 350 0.99 4.94 3.06
C LEU A 350 1.95 4.99 1.86
N GLN A 351 1.71 4.18 0.84
CA GLN A 351 2.54 4.09 -0.38
C GLN A 351 1.73 4.38 -1.65
N PRO A 352 2.43 4.75 -2.77
CA PRO A 352 3.87 4.98 -2.89
C PRO A 352 4.34 6.19 -2.08
N LEU A 353 5.63 6.27 -1.76
CA LEU A 353 6.17 7.38 -0.97
C LEU A 353 6.42 8.60 -1.84
N THR A 354 6.25 9.81 -1.29
CA THR A 354 6.72 11.04 -1.90
C THR A 354 8.25 10.98 -2.05
N GLY A 355 8.76 11.02 -3.27
CA GLY A 355 10.20 11.00 -3.57
C GLY A 355 10.81 12.39 -3.78
N SER A 356 9.97 13.43 -3.92
CA SER A 356 10.44 14.80 -4.12
C SER A 356 10.57 15.58 -2.82
N ASP A 357 11.63 16.37 -2.70
CA ASP A 357 11.82 17.37 -1.64
C ASP A 357 10.79 18.50 -1.74
N ALA A 358 10.71 19.35 -0.71
CA ALA A 358 9.75 20.45 -0.64
C ALA A 358 9.90 21.49 -1.77
N ASP A 359 11.07 21.57 -2.40
CA ASP A 359 11.32 22.41 -3.58
C ASP A 359 11.08 21.69 -4.92
N GLY A 360 10.56 20.47 -4.88
CA GLY A 360 10.24 19.65 -6.05
C GLY A 360 11.42 18.85 -6.62
N ARG A 361 12.65 18.98 -6.08
CA ARG A 361 13.78 18.18 -6.54
C ARG A 361 13.64 16.71 -6.13
N TYR A 362 14.08 15.81 -6.99
CA TYR A 362 14.16 14.36 -6.71
C TYR A 362 15.35 13.74 -7.44
N ARG A 363 15.82 12.59 -6.99
CA ARG A 363 16.85 11.81 -7.67
C ARG A 363 16.22 10.84 -8.64
N GLY A 364 16.57 10.96 -9.92
CA GLY A 364 16.09 10.10 -10.99
C GLY A 364 16.77 8.74 -11.05
N TYR A 365 16.24 7.85 -11.89
CA TYR A 365 16.82 6.53 -12.16
C TYR A 365 18.13 6.57 -12.98
N ASP A 366 18.50 7.73 -13.48
CA ASP A 366 19.79 8.05 -14.10
C ASP A 366 20.83 8.60 -13.09
N ASP A 367 20.50 8.57 -11.80
CA ASP A 367 21.26 9.16 -10.70
C ASP A 367 21.39 10.70 -10.76
N ALA A 368 20.77 11.37 -11.73
CA ALA A 368 20.72 12.82 -11.81
C ALA A 368 19.63 13.43 -10.91
N ILE A 369 19.76 14.73 -10.62
CA ILE A 369 18.74 15.47 -9.88
C ILE A 369 17.80 16.12 -10.89
N HIS A 370 16.53 15.77 -10.79
CA HIS A 370 15.43 16.31 -11.56
C HIS A 370 14.50 17.17 -10.71
N ARG A 371 13.49 17.76 -11.34
CA ARG A 371 12.49 18.58 -10.65
C ARG A 371 11.07 18.30 -11.13
N ALA A 372 10.18 18.08 -10.19
CA ALA A 372 8.76 17.88 -10.40
C ALA A 372 8.03 19.22 -10.16
N ASP A 373 7.91 20.03 -11.23
CA ASP A 373 7.27 21.35 -11.15
C ASP A 373 5.73 21.22 -11.26
N GLY A 374 5.04 21.52 -10.15
CA GLY A 374 3.59 21.49 -10.07
C GLY A 374 2.97 20.09 -9.96
N TRP A 375 3.77 19.08 -9.67
CA TRP A 375 3.34 17.69 -9.40
C TRP A 375 4.24 17.04 -8.36
N THR A 376 3.84 15.87 -7.83
CA THR A 376 4.62 15.12 -6.85
C THR A 376 5.27 13.92 -7.53
N TYR A 377 6.60 13.80 -7.44
CA TYR A 377 7.30 12.58 -7.81
C TYR A 377 7.13 11.55 -6.68
N TYR A 378 6.71 10.35 -7.07
CA TYR A 378 6.55 9.21 -6.17
C TYR A 378 7.62 8.16 -6.44
N GLU A 379 8.00 7.43 -5.40
CA GLU A 379 8.94 6.32 -5.42
C GLU A 379 8.43 5.15 -4.58
N TYR A 380 9.08 4.00 -4.60
CA TYR A 380 8.69 2.74 -3.94
C TYR A 380 7.40 2.16 -4.54
N PHE A 381 7.58 1.47 -5.66
CA PHE A 381 6.51 0.84 -6.41
C PHE A 381 6.61 -0.67 -6.40
N SER A 382 5.74 -1.37 -5.71
CA SER A 382 5.53 -2.80 -5.86
C SER A 382 4.40 -3.04 -6.85
N LEU A 383 4.70 -2.95 -8.16
CA LEU A 383 3.65 -2.95 -9.18
C LEU A 383 2.96 -4.30 -9.34
N TRP A 384 3.68 -5.41 -9.07
CA TRP A 384 3.11 -6.75 -9.13
C TRP A 384 1.96 -6.96 -8.14
N ASP A 385 2.06 -6.29 -6.99
CA ASP A 385 1.05 -6.31 -5.93
C ASP A 385 -0.02 -5.25 -6.21
N THR A 386 0.39 -4.00 -6.36
CA THR A 386 -0.51 -2.83 -6.30
C THR A 386 -1.43 -2.67 -7.51
N TYR A 387 -1.15 -3.30 -8.67
CA TYR A 387 -2.09 -3.30 -9.79
C TYR A 387 -3.38 -4.10 -9.49
N ARG A 388 -3.38 -4.88 -8.41
CA ARG A 388 -4.48 -5.77 -7.97
C ARG A 388 -5.29 -5.10 -6.85
N ALA A 389 -5.89 -3.95 -7.18
CA ALA A 389 -6.84 -3.15 -6.46
C ALA A 389 -6.32 -1.83 -5.84
N GLN A 390 -5.10 -1.72 -5.31
CA GLN A 390 -4.64 -0.48 -4.68
C GLN A 390 -4.57 0.69 -5.71
N ASN A 391 -4.08 0.43 -6.91
CA ASN A 391 -4.05 1.39 -8.01
C ASN A 391 -5.47 1.95 -8.35
N GLN A 392 -6.45 1.05 -8.46
CA GLN A 392 -7.83 1.41 -8.76
C GLN A 392 -8.48 2.18 -7.60
N TRP A 393 -8.12 1.84 -6.36
CA TRP A 393 -8.58 2.58 -5.18
C TRP A 393 -8.06 4.02 -5.19
N LEU A 394 -6.78 4.21 -5.48
CA LEU A 394 -6.18 5.54 -5.58
C LEU A 394 -6.78 6.33 -6.75
N ALA A 395 -6.98 5.71 -7.91
CA ALA A 395 -7.61 6.36 -9.04
C ALA A 395 -9.06 6.80 -8.73
N LEU A 396 -9.82 5.98 -8.00
CA LEU A 396 -11.20 6.27 -7.61
C LEU A 396 -11.29 7.42 -6.60
N THR A 397 -10.40 7.46 -5.62
CA THR A 397 -10.52 8.36 -4.46
C THR A 397 -9.52 9.51 -4.46
N ARG A 398 -8.44 9.42 -5.26
CA ARG A 398 -7.30 10.36 -5.30
C ARG A 398 -6.81 10.58 -6.74
N PRO A 399 -7.66 11.09 -7.64
CA PRO A 399 -7.31 11.19 -9.06
C PRO A 399 -6.04 12.03 -9.33
N GLN A 400 -5.71 13.00 -8.45
CA GLN A 400 -4.47 13.76 -8.59
C GLN A 400 -3.24 12.91 -8.23
N VAL A 401 -3.31 12.11 -7.16
CA VAL A 401 -2.23 11.18 -6.78
C VAL A 401 -2.02 10.15 -7.90
N ALA A 402 -3.10 9.56 -8.41
CA ALA A 402 -3.04 8.61 -9.52
C ALA A 402 -2.37 9.21 -10.78
N ARG A 403 -2.66 10.48 -11.09
CA ARG A 403 -2.01 11.23 -12.18
C ARG A 403 -0.51 11.40 -11.94
N ASP A 404 -0.13 11.78 -10.74
CA ASP A 404 1.26 12.02 -10.39
C ASP A 404 2.06 10.71 -10.30
N ILE A 405 1.42 9.60 -9.90
CA ILE A 405 1.98 8.24 -10.02
C ILE A 405 2.26 7.90 -11.48
N GLY A 406 1.30 8.10 -12.37
CA GLY A 406 1.49 7.88 -13.80
C GLY A 406 2.66 8.68 -14.37
N ARG A 407 2.78 9.96 -13.98
CA ARG A 407 3.93 10.82 -14.35
C ARG A 407 5.25 10.29 -13.81
N SER A 408 5.25 9.79 -12.58
CA SER A 408 6.45 9.22 -11.95
C SER A 408 6.95 7.98 -12.69
N LEU A 409 6.05 7.07 -13.08
CA LEU A 409 6.39 5.87 -13.86
C LEU A 409 6.93 6.22 -15.26
N LEU A 410 6.38 7.25 -15.91
CA LEU A 410 6.88 7.73 -17.19
C LEU A 410 8.26 8.43 -17.03
N ALA A 411 8.45 9.21 -15.98
CA ALA A 411 9.77 9.80 -15.67
C ALA A 411 10.82 8.71 -15.38
N ILE A 412 10.46 7.65 -14.68
CA ILE A 412 11.34 6.47 -14.46
C ILE A 412 11.71 5.84 -15.81
N ASN A 413 10.74 5.66 -16.71
CA ASN A 413 11.01 5.13 -18.05
C ASN A 413 11.95 6.03 -18.87
N GLU A 414 11.77 7.34 -18.82
CA GLU A 414 12.62 8.32 -19.52
C GLU A 414 14.05 8.30 -18.98
N GLN A 415 14.21 8.34 -17.66
CA GLN A 415 15.51 8.46 -16.98
C GLN A 415 16.23 7.11 -16.89
N GLY A 416 15.54 6.05 -16.52
CA GLY A 416 16.09 4.69 -16.38
C GLY A 416 16.16 3.91 -17.70
N GLY A 417 15.54 4.44 -18.78
CA GLY A 417 15.51 3.81 -20.09
C GLY A 417 14.49 2.69 -20.27
N TRP A 418 13.76 2.30 -19.21
CA TRP A 418 12.71 1.28 -19.25
C TRP A 418 11.68 1.45 -18.13
N LEU A 419 10.46 0.90 -18.29
CA LEU A 419 9.44 0.88 -17.25
C LEU A 419 9.85 -0.02 -16.07
N PRO A 420 9.53 0.34 -14.82
CA PRO A 420 9.87 -0.47 -13.67
C PRO A 420 8.91 -1.65 -13.48
N ARG A 421 9.36 -2.67 -12.75
CA ARG A 421 8.54 -3.75 -12.19
C ARG A 421 8.38 -3.57 -10.68
N TRP A 422 9.48 -3.37 -9.98
CA TRP A 422 9.52 -3.12 -8.55
C TRP A 422 10.57 -2.04 -8.24
N GLY A 423 10.12 -0.80 -8.21
CA GLY A 423 10.98 0.35 -7.99
C GLY A 423 11.25 0.63 -6.52
N TYR A 424 12.51 0.80 -6.13
CA TYR A 424 12.93 1.16 -4.79
C TYR A 424 13.82 2.41 -4.83
N ALA A 425 13.43 3.47 -4.07
CA ALA A 425 14.10 4.77 -4.19
C ALA A 425 14.30 5.16 -5.68
N ASN A 426 15.53 5.29 -6.15
CA ASN A 426 15.84 5.67 -7.52
C ASN A 426 16.38 4.53 -8.41
N PHE A 427 15.99 3.29 -8.15
CA PHE A 427 16.46 2.14 -8.95
C PHE A 427 15.42 1.03 -9.06
N GLU A 428 15.60 0.17 -10.08
CA GLU A 428 14.81 -1.04 -10.30
C GLU A 428 15.43 -2.24 -9.58
N THR A 429 14.63 -2.99 -8.83
CA THR A 429 15.09 -4.18 -8.10
C THR A 429 14.99 -5.47 -8.93
N ASN A 430 14.15 -5.49 -9.96
CA ASN A 430 13.78 -6.67 -10.74
C ASN A 430 13.20 -7.83 -9.89
N ILE A 431 12.55 -7.51 -8.78
CA ILE A 431 11.82 -8.48 -7.97
C ILE A 431 10.47 -8.78 -8.62
N MET A 432 9.88 -9.93 -8.30
CA MET A 432 8.64 -10.46 -8.84
C MET A 432 8.72 -10.82 -10.32
N THR A 433 7.61 -11.23 -10.90
CA THR A 433 7.51 -11.75 -12.27
C THR A 433 6.41 -11.05 -13.08
N GLY A 434 6.27 -11.43 -14.33
CA GLY A 434 5.22 -10.90 -15.17
C GLY A 434 5.48 -9.50 -15.71
N ASP A 435 4.41 -8.86 -16.12
CA ASP A 435 4.40 -7.48 -16.60
C ASP A 435 3.31 -6.65 -15.90
N PRO A 436 3.50 -6.36 -14.62
CA PRO A 436 2.50 -5.66 -13.83
C PRO A 436 2.31 -4.19 -14.22
N VAL A 437 3.34 -3.55 -14.76
CA VAL A 437 3.27 -2.13 -15.15
C VAL A 437 2.29 -1.90 -16.28
N THR A 438 2.08 -2.89 -17.15
CA THR A 438 1.15 -2.76 -18.28
C THR A 438 -0.31 -2.65 -17.81
N PRO A 439 -0.92 -3.58 -17.07
CA PRO A 439 -2.29 -3.40 -16.57
C PRO A 439 -2.41 -2.20 -15.63
N PHE A 440 -1.36 -1.87 -14.85
CA PHE A 440 -1.33 -0.70 -13.98
C PHE A 440 -1.52 0.61 -14.77
N LEU A 441 -0.69 0.85 -15.80
CA LEU A 441 -0.77 2.08 -16.61
C LEU A 441 -2.00 2.09 -17.54
N VAL A 442 -2.47 0.92 -18.00
CA VAL A 442 -3.71 0.83 -18.78
C VAL A 442 -4.93 1.24 -17.93
N ASP A 443 -4.99 0.83 -16.67
CA ASP A 443 -6.04 1.31 -15.77
C ASP A 443 -5.92 2.83 -15.54
N LEU A 444 -4.72 3.36 -15.29
CA LEU A 444 -4.53 4.81 -15.17
C LEU A 444 -4.96 5.58 -16.42
N TRP A 445 -4.68 5.04 -17.60
CA TRP A 445 -5.17 5.59 -18.87
C TRP A 445 -6.69 5.60 -18.91
N ARG A 446 -7.33 4.47 -18.64
CA ARG A 446 -8.77 4.31 -18.66
C ARG A 446 -9.47 5.22 -17.67
N PHE A 447 -8.84 5.47 -16.53
CA PHE A 447 -9.36 6.36 -15.50
C PHE A 447 -9.04 7.85 -15.74
N GLY A 448 -8.40 8.18 -16.87
CA GLY A 448 -8.06 9.55 -17.25
C GLY A 448 -6.86 10.14 -16.53
N ALA A 449 -6.14 9.35 -15.76
CA ALA A 449 -4.96 9.81 -15.02
C ALA A 449 -3.75 10.09 -15.94
N LEU A 450 -3.72 9.54 -17.15
CA LEU A 450 -2.66 9.79 -18.15
C LEU A 450 -3.05 10.84 -19.19
N ALA A 451 -4.08 11.67 -18.93
CA ALA A 451 -4.56 12.67 -19.89
C ALA A 451 -3.43 13.59 -20.37
N GLY A 452 -3.26 13.65 -21.71
CA GLY A 452 -2.20 14.39 -22.41
C GLY A 452 -0.85 13.68 -22.50
N ARG A 453 -0.71 12.47 -21.97
CA ARG A 453 0.52 11.63 -22.04
C ARG A 453 0.22 10.20 -22.54
N GLU A 454 -0.94 9.97 -23.11
CA GLU A 454 -1.41 8.64 -23.52
C GLU A 454 -0.48 8.01 -24.56
N GLY A 455 -0.03 8.79 -25.53
CA GLY A 455 0.89 8.31 -26.58
C GLY A 455 2.27 7.96 -26.06
N GLU A 456 2.77 8.70 -25.07
CA GLU A 456 4.04 8.39 -24.38
C GLU A 456 3.94 7.07 -23.60
N ALA A 457 2.88 6.94 -22.81
CA ALA A 457 2.61 5.73 -22.04
C ALA A 457 2.46 4.51 -22.97
N TYR A 458 1.68 4.65 -24.05
CA TYR A 458 1.51 3.59 -25.03
C TYR A 458 2.84 3.18 -25.67
N THR A 459 3.67 4.14 -26.07
CA THR A 459 5.00 3.85 -26.67
C THR A 459 5.88 3.05 -25.71
N ALA A 460 5.91 3.43 -24.41
CA ALA A 460 6.67 2.72 -23.40
C ALA A 460 6.14 1.29 -23.15
N LEU A 461 4.81 1.14 -23.05
CA LEU A 461 4.16 -0.16 -22.85
C LEU A 461 4.32 -1.07 -24.06
N ARG A 462 4.15 -0.52 -25.27
CA ARG A 462 4.38 -1.28 -26.52
C ARG A 462 5.80 -1.82 -26.56
N ARG A 463 6.78 -0.96 -26.27
CA ARG A 463 8.18 -1.39 -26.20
C ARG A 463 8.39 -2.50 -25.18
N ASN A 464 7.81 -2.40 -24.00
CA ASN A 464 7.89 -3.43 -22.96
C ASN A 464 7.24 -4.76 -23.42
N ALA A 465 6.15 -4.72 -24.20
CA ALA A 465 5.43 -5.90 -24.68
C ALA A 465 6.13 -6.62 -25.83
N PHE A 466 6.92 -5.92 -26.67
CA PHE A 466 7.49 -6.48 -27.90
C PHE A 466 9.02 -6.57 -27.90
N GLU A 467 9.71 -5.87 -27.00
CA GLU A 467 11.17 -5.73 -27.03
C GLU A 467 11.80 -6.19 -25.71
N GLN A 468 13.11 -6.14 -25.66
CA GLN A 468 13.94 -6.39 -24.47
C GLN A 468 14.70 -5.11 -24.09
N PRO A 469 14.94 -4.83 -22.82
CA PRO A 469 15.87 -3.81 -22.42
C PRO A 469 17.29 -4.11 -22.97
N PRO A 470 18.11 -3.09 -23.25
CA PRO A 470 19.50 -3.31 -23.60
C PRO A 470 20.24 -4.19 -22.57
N LEU A 471 21.21 -4.99 -23.01
CA LEU A 471 21.92 -5.93 -22.12
C LEU A 471 22.56 -5.26 -20.89
N ASN A 472 23.03 -4.02 -21.05
CA ASN A 472 23.60 -3.22 -19.97
C ASN A 472 22.55 -2.45 -19.14
N SER A 473 21.27 -2.56 -19.44
CA SER A 473 20.20 -1.95 -18.66
C SER A 473 20.13 -2.57 -17.26
N ARG A 474 19.80 -1.76 -16.27
CA ARG A 474 19.47 -2.23 -14.93
C ARG A 474 18.09 -2.93 -14.88
N HIS A 475 17.21 -2.64 -15.84
CA HIS A 475 15.88 -3.23 -15.94
C HIS A 475 15.93 -4.58 -16.65
N ALA A 476 15.14 -5.54 -16.14
CA ALA A 476 14.93 -6.84 -16.79
C ALA A 476 13.81 -6.80 -17.85
N GLY A 477 12.84 -5.89 -17.69
CA GLY A 477 11.65 -5.85 -18.52
C GLY A 477 10.88 -7.19 -18.50
N ARG A 478 10.25 -7.58 -19.60
CA ARG A 478 9.72 -8.93 -19.78
C ARG A 478 10.88 -9.88 -20.11
N SER A 479 11.53 -10.44 -19.10
CA SER A 479 12.71 -11.31 -19.32
C SER A 479 12.40 -12.59 -20.07
N GLY A 480 11.14 -12.95 -20.23
CA GLY A 480 10.68 -14.05 -21.07
C GLY A 480 10.57 -13.75 -22.58
N ASN A 481 10.70 -12.47 -23.00
CA ASN A 481 10.86 -12.11 -24.40
C ASN A 481 12.32 -12.41 -24.84
N PRO A 482 12.64 -12.72 -26.10
CA PRO A 482 11.73 -12.87 -27.25
C PRO A 482 10.96 -14.20 -27.29
N GLY A 483 11.33 -15.21 -26.48
CA GLY A 483 10.69 -16.55 -26.55
C GLY A 483 9.16 -16.47 -26.48
N TYR A 484 8.61 -15.61 -25.65
CA TYR A 484 7.15 -15.38 -25.58
C TYR A 484 6.59 -14.77 -26.87
N VAL A 485 7.31 -13.85 -27.50
CA VAL A 485 6.87 -13.21 -28.74
C VAL A 485 6.85 -14.23 -29.89
N ASP A 486 7.84 -15.10 -29.96
CA ASP A 486 7.99 -16.08 -31.02
C ASP A 486 7.10 -17.32 -30.84
N ASN A 487 7.04 -17.85 -29.62
CA ASN A 487 6.40 -19.14 -29.32
C ASN A 487 5.02 -19.00 -28.65
N GLY A 488 4.69 -17.82 -28.13
CA GLY A 488 3.46 -17.53 -27.38
C GLY A 488 3.48 -18.03 -25.93
N TYR A 489 4.64 -18.42 -25.40
CA TYR A 489 4.80 -18.76 -23.99
C TYR A 489 6.23 -18.46 -23.50
N VAL A 490 6.39 -18.26 -22.21
CA VAL A 490 7.68 -18.15 -21.55
C VAL A 490 8.20 -19.55 -21.23
N ALA A 491 9.33 -19.93 -21.81
CA ALA A 491 9.94 -21.22 -21.53
C ALA A 491 10.40 -21.30 -20.06
N TYR A 492 10.11 -22.43 -19.41
CA TYR A 492 10.55 -22.69 -18.05
C TYR A 492 12.02 -23.12 -18.04
N ASP A 493 12.88 -22.30 -17.46
CA ASP A 493 14.30 -22.54 -17.30
C ASP A 493 14.81 -22.01 -15.96
N ARG A 494 15.07 -22.89 -15.00
CA ARG A 494 15.60 -22.54 -13.68
C ARG A 494 17.06 -22.05 -13.70
N ALA A 495 17.77 -22.28 -14.78
CA ALA A 495 19.17 -21.87 -14.95
C ALA A 495 19.31 -20.54 -15.69
N PHE A 496 18.20 -19.94 -16.11
CA PHE A 496 18.21 -18.65 -16.81
C PHE A 496 18.86 -17.55 -15.95
N PRO A 497 19.78 -16.74 -16.51
CA PRO A 497 20.46 -15.69 -15.73
C PRO A 497 19.48 -14.61 -15.26
N SER A 498 19.50 -14.28 -13.97
CA SER A 498 18.70 -13.21 -13.40
C SER A 498 19.51 -11.92 -13.22
N LYS A 499 18.85 -10.77 -13.39
CA LYS A 499 19.37 -9.45 -13.02
C LYS A 499 18.99 -9.01 -11.60
N GLY A 500 18.17 -9.78 -10.91
CA GLY A 500 17.70 -9.57 -9.55
C GLY A 500 17.43 -10.91 -8.88
N MET A 501 16.48 -10.94 -7.95
CA MET A 501 16.09 -12.20 -7.30
C MET A 501 15.23 -13.07 -8.21
N ASP A 502 14.35 -12.44 -8.99
CA ASP A 502 13.35 -13.11 -9.82
C ASP A 502 13.61 -12.86 -11.31
N VAL A 503 13.21 -13.84 -12.10
CA VAL A 503 13.26 -13.76 -13.57
C VAL A 503 12.16 -14.64 -14.15
N ASP A 504 11.46 -14.16 -15.18
CA ASP A 504 10.26 -14.82 -15.72
C ASP A 504 10.47 -16.25 -16.17
N PRO A 505 11.61 -16.63 -16.81
CA PRO A 505 11.86 -18.04 -17.15
C PRO A 505 11.93 -19.00 -15.96
N HIS A 506 12.28 -18.55 -14.75
CA HIS A 506 12.19 -19.39 -13.55
C HIS A 506 10.73 -19.76 -13.20
N HIS A 507 9.77 -19.00 -13.73
CA HIS A 507 8.35 -19.09 -13.44
C HIS A 507 7.51 -19.12 -14.73
N GLY A 508 7.99 -19.80 -15.80
CA GLY A 508 7.45 -19.72 -17.15
C GLY A 508 5.94 -19.99 -17.27
N GLY A 509 5.37 -20.82 -16.40
CA GLY A 509 3.93 -21.06 -16.32
C GLY A 509 3.16 -19.80 -15.91
N SER A 510 3.46 -19.25 -14.74
CA SER A 510 2.78 -18.03 -14.25
C SER A 510 3.11 -16.81 -15.11
N ALA A 511 4.38 -16.64 -15.53
CA ALA A 511 4.78 -15.52 -16.37
C ALA A 511 4.02 -15.49 -17.72
N THR A 512 3.74 -16.65 -18.31
CA THR A 512 2.91 -16.72 -19.53
C THR A 512 1.48 -16.23 -19.28
N LEU A 513 0.88 -16.62 -18.16
CA LEU A 513 -0.47 -16.18 -17.77
C LEU A 513 -0.50 -14.67 -17.53
N GLU A 514 0.48 -14.13 -16.82
CA GLU A 514 0.58 -12.70 -16.53
C GLU A 514 0.83 -11.86 -17.80
N TYR A 515 1.69 -12.31 -18.70
CA TYR A 515 1.90 -11.64 -19.99
C TYR A 515 0.64 -11.65 -20.85
N ALA A 516 -0.13 -12.75 -20.86
CA ALA A 516 -1.38 -12.81 -21.60
C ALA A 516 -2.43 -11.82 -21.06
N LEU A 517 -2.54 -11.68 -19.74
CA LEU A 517 -3.38 -10.66 -19.11
C LEU A 517 -2.93 -9.24 -19.47
N ALA A 518 -1.62 -8.97 -19.36
CA ALA A 518 -1.04 -7.67 -19.68
C ALA A 518 -1.23 -7.30 -21.17
N ASP A 519 -1.03 -8.24 -22.09
CA ASP A 519 -1.27 -8.02 -23.52
C ASP A 519 -2.73 -7.72 -23.81
N CYS A 520 -3.65 -8.42 -23.15
CA CYS A 520 -5.09 -8.14 -23.28
C CYS A 520 -5.45 -6.74 -22.77
N ALA A 521 -4.85 -6.29 -21.67
CA ALA A 521 -5.02 -4.93 -21.19
C ALA A 521 -4.49 -3.91 -22.20
N LEU A 522 -3.26 -4.12 -22.71
CA LEU A 522 -2.64 -3.23 -23.70
C LEU A 522 -3.39 -3.20 -25.02
N ALA A 523 -4.00 -4.32 -25.46
CA ALA A 523 -4.84 -4.37 -26.65
C ALA A 523 -5.99 -3.36 -26.59
N GLN A 524 -6.58 -3.18 -25.40
CA GLN A 524 -7.67 -2.24 -25.21
C GLN A 524 -7.19 -0.78 -25.31
N MET A 525 -5.99 -0.48 -24.81
CA MET A 525 -5.38 0.84 -24.94
C MET A 525 -5.00 1.11 -26.42
N ALA A 526 -4.44 0.10 -27.10
CA ALA A 526 -4.12 0.18 -28.52
C ALA A 526 -5.37 0.50 -29.37
N ASP A 527 -6.48 -0.23 -29.16
CA ASP A 527 -7.77 0.06 -29.82
C ASP A 527 -8.24 1.49 -29.53
N GLY A 528 -8.22 1.90 -28.29
CA GLY A 528 -8.66 3.23 -27.86
C GLY A 528 -7.83 4.39 -28.44
N LEU A 529 -6.57 4.13 -28.80
CA LEU A 529 -5.65 5.10 -29.41
C LEU A 529 -5.53 4.94 -30.95
N GLY A 530 -6.24 3.98 -31.55
CA GLY A 530 -6.30 3.78 -32.99
C GLY A 530 -5.14 2.93 -33.58
N HIS A 531 -4.43 2.18 -32.77
CA HIS A 531 -3.34 1.26 -33.19
C HIS A 531 -3.89 -0.14 -33.50
N ALA A 532 -4.68 -0.25 -34.57
CA ALA A 532 -5.47 -1.45 -34.88
C ALA A 532 -4.64 -2.75 -35.05
N ASP A 533 -3.48 -2.69 -35.70
CA ASP A 533 -2.61 -3.85 -35.92
C ASP A 533 -2.02 -4.38 -34.61
N ASP A 534 -1.51 -3.47 -33.77
CA ASP A 534 -1.03 -3.82 -32.42
C ASP A 534 -2.18 -4.38 -31.56
N ALA A 535 -3.35 -3.75 -31.60
CA ALA A 535 -4.53 -4.22 -30.87
C ALA A 535 -4.93 -5.65 -31.28
N SER A 536 -4.92 -5.96 -32.58
CA SER A 536 -5.19 -7.30 -33.08
C SER A 536 -4.16 -8.34 -32.60
N THR A 537 -2.86 -8.00 -32.69
CA THR A 537 -1.76 -8.85 -32.25
C THR A 537 -1.81 -9.10 -30.74
N LEU A 538 -1.96 -8.05 -29.96
CA LEU A 538 -2.01 -8.11 -28.50
C LEU A 538 -3.26 -8.86 -28.00
N ARG A 539 -4.40 -8.68 -28.66
CA ARG A 539 -5.63 -9.43 -28.34
C ARG A 539 -5.46 -10.92 -28.60
N ALA A 540 -4.80 -11.30 -29.70
CA ALA A 540 -4.49 -12.69 -29.98
C ALA A 540 -3.54 -13.27 -28.91
N ARG A 541 -2.53 -12.50 -28.49
CA ARG A 541 -1.59 -12.88 -27.41
C ARG A 541 -2.27 -12.95 -26.04
N GLY A 542 -3.37 -12.22 -25.83
CA GLY A 542 -4.20 -12.36 -24.63
C GLY A 542 -4.78 -13.76 -24.45
N GLY A 543 -4.85 -14.57 -25.51
CA GLY A 543 -5.20 -15.99 -25.49
C GLY A 543 -4.03 -16.94 -25.27
N ASN A 544 -2.81 -16.45 -25.11
CA ASN A 544 -1.60 -17.29 -24.98
C ASN A 544 -1.57 -18.14 -23.69
N TRP A 545 -2.44 -17.86 -22.71
CA TRP A 545 -2.63 -18.72 -21.55
C TRP A 545 -2.96 -20.18 -21.94
N HIS A 546 -3.59 -20.41 -23.10
CA HIS A 546 -3.82 -21.75 -23.67
C HIS A 546 -2.52 -22.51 -23.98
N LYS A 547 -1.42 -21.81 -24.25
CA LYS A 547 -0.13 -22.43 -24.58
C LYS A 547 0.48 -23.19 -23.40
N VAL A 548 0.12 -22.82 -22.20
CA VAL A 548 0.54 -23.48 -20.96
C VAL A 548 -0.59 -24.28 -20.30
N TRP A 549 -1.77 -24.37 -20.92
CA TRP A 549 -2.85 -25.22 -20.44
C TRP A 549 -2.70 -26.65 -20.96
N ASP A 550 -2.45 -27.63 -20.06
CA ASP A 550 -2.35 -29.05 -20.40
C ASP A 550 -3.65 -29.79 -19.99
N PRO A 551 -4.51 -30.19 -20.94
CA PRO A 551 -5.78 -30.86 -20.65
C PRO A 551 -5.60 -32.23 -20.01
N GLN A 552 -4.40 -32.81 -20.09
CA GLN A 552 -4.11 -34.15 -19.58
C GLN A 552 -3.63 -34.16 -18.14
N VAL A 553 -3.18 -33.02 -17.62
CA VAL A 553 -2.81 -32.93 -16.21
C VAL A 553 -4.02 -33.19 -15.33
N ARG A 554 -3.87 -34.14 -14.41
CA ARG A 554 -4.92 -34.50 -13.46
C ARG A 554 -4.45 -34.31 -12.03
N ASP A 555 -5.33 -33.75 -11.21
CA ASP A 555 -5.18 -33.78 -9.75
C ASP A 555 -5.75 -35.10 -9.23
N GLU A 556 -4.90 -35.94 -8.70
CA GLU A 556 -5.22 -37.29 -8.27
C GLU A 556 -6.28 -37.32 -7.13
N GLU A 557 -6.25 -36.35 -6.24
CA GLU A 557 -7.13 -36.31 -5.07
C GLU A 557 -8.55 -35.83 -5.42
N THR A 558 -8.65 -34.78 -6.24
CA THR A 558 -9.95 -34.23 -6.64
C THR A 558 -10.52 -34.91 -7.89
N GLY A 559 -9.67 -35.59 -8.65
CA GLY A 559 -10.01 -36.20 -9.93
C GLY A 559 -10.20 -35.20 -11.08
N MET A 560 -9.98 -33.90 -10.85
CA MET A 560 -10.14 -32.85 -11.85
C MET A 560 -8.99 -32.85 -12.85
N SER A 561 -9.27 -32.56 -14.12
CA SER A 561 -8.30 -32.54 -15.21
C SER A 561 -8.23 -31.19 -15.90
N GLY A 562 -7.08 -30.91 -16.56
CA GLY A 562 -6.79 -29.66 -17.25
C GLY A 562 -6.27 -28.60 -16.30
N PHE A 563 -4.98 -28.31 -16.35
CA PHE A 563 -4.32 -27.30 -15.51
C PHE A 563 -3.19 -26.61 -16.27
N PRO A 564 -2.79 -25.41 -15.86
CA PRO A 564 -1.55 -24.84 -16.34
C PRO A 564 -0.36 -25.76 -16.01
N ARG A 565 0.54 -25.89 -16.98
CA ARG A 565 1.79 -26.64 -16.85
C ARG A 565 2.90 -25.91 -17.59
N PRO A 566 4.09 -25.76 -17.01
CA PRO A 566 5.20 -25.10 -17.70
C PRO A 566 5.64 -25.84 -18.95
N ARG A 567 6.06 -25.09 -19.98
CA ARG A 567 6.72 -25.64 -21.18
C ARG A 567 8.20 -25.33 -21.16
N MET A 568 8.98 -26.28 -21.68
CA MET A 568 10.40 -26.15 -21.95
C MET A 568 10.64 -25.42 -23.28
N ASP A 569 11.85 -24.97 -23.54
CA ASP A 569 12.22 -24.25 -24.75
C ASP A 569 11.98 -25.06 -26.04
N ASP A 570 12.12 -26.39 -25.95
CA ASP A 570 11.84 -27.32 -27.07
C ASP A 570 10.33 -27.60 -27.32
N GLY A 571 9.45 -26.87 -26.62
CA GLY A 571 8.00 -26.99 -26.73
C GLY A 571 7.38 -28.12 -25.92
N LYS A 572 8.18 -28.96 -25.29
CA LYS A 572 7.66 -30.06 -24.47
C LYS A 572 7.17 -29.55 -23.12
N TRP A 573 6.26 -30.31 -22.54
CA TRP A 573 5.83 -30.07 -21.15
C TRP A 573 6.96 -30.36 -20.16
N TYR A 574 7.11 -29.52 -19.18
CA TYR A 574 8.02 -29.79 -18.06
C TYR A 574 7.60 -31.08 -17.34
N VAL A 575 8.57 -31.95 -17.08
CA VAL A 575 8.40 -33.18 -16.32
C VAL A 575 9.41 -33.15 -15.17
N PRO A 576 8.97 -33.25 -13.92
CA PRO A 576 9.87 -33.39 -12.76
C PRO A 576 10.74 -34.64 -12.86
N SER A 577 11.82 -34.71 -12.07
CA SER A 577 12.77 -35.81 -12.08
C SER A 577 12.16 -37.15 -11.66
N ASP A 578 11.06 -37.16 -10.93
CA ASP A 578 10.28 -38.34 -10.54
C ASP A 578 9.31 -38.81 -11.64
N GLY A 579 9.25 -38.09 -12.76
CA GLY A 579 8.40 -38.43 -13.91
C GLY A 579 6.93 -38.00 -13.76
N HIS A 580 6.51 -37.40 -12.64
CA HIS A 580 5.12 -37.07 -12.38
C HIS A 580 4.91 -35.57 -12.11
N TYR A 581 4.13 -34.92 -12.95
CA TYR A 581 3.74 -33.51 -12.73
C TYR A 581 2.44 -33.41 -11.91
N SER A 582 2.53 -32.75 -10.77
CA SER A 582 1.36 -32.43 -9.94
C SER A 582 0.93 -30.97 -10.13
N PRO A 583 -0.36 -30.65 -10.32
CA PRO A 583 -0.83 -29.27 -10.39
C PRO A 583 -0.76 -28.55 -9.03
N ARG A 584 -0.43 -29.26 -7.96
CA ARG A 584 -0.14 -28.70 -6.63
C ARG A 584 1.31 -28.27 -6.47
N SER A 585 2.16 -28.57 -7.46
CA SER A 585 3.57 -28.18 -7.44
C SER A 585 3.74 -26.69 -7.75
N HIS A 586 4.72 -26.06 -7.10
CA HIS A 586 5.14 -24.70 -7.37
C HIS A 586 6.07 -24.56 -8.59
N HIS A 587 6.48 -25.67 -9.21
CA HIS A 587 7.41 -25.63 -10.35
C HIS A 587 6.85 -24.85 -11.54
N GLY A 588 7.53 -23.74 -11.86
CA GLY A 588 7.15 -22.83 -12.94
C GLY A 588 6.05 -21.83 -12.58
N PHE A 589 5.73 -21.67 -11.29
CA PHE A 589 4.78 -20.70 -10.75
C PHE A 589 5.44 -19.89 -9.66
N HIS A 590 5.30 -18.58 -9.74
CA HIS A 590 5.82 -17.65 -8.76
C HIS A 590 4.85 -17.57 -7.58
N GLU A 591 5.36 -17.85 -6.37
CA GLU A 591 4.57 -17.76 -5.13
C GLU A 591 3.19 -18.44 -5.19
N GLY A 592 3.11 -19.57 -5.89
CA GLY A 592 1.85 -20.28 -6.06
C GLY A 592 2.02 -21.62 -6.76
N THR A 593 0.90 -22.18 -7.17
CA THR A 593 0.78 -23.47 -7.86
C THR A 593 -0.13 -23.36 -9.07
N ALA A 594 -0.18 -24.39 -9.92
CA ALA A 594 -1.10 -24.42 -11.03
C ALA A 594 -2.58 -24.35 -10.59
N TRP A 595 -2.91 -24.86 -9.40
CA TRP A 595 -4.25 -24.73 -8.83
C TRP A 595 -4.62 -23.28 -8.51
N GLN A 596 -3.68 -22.49 -8.06
CA GLN A 596 -3.88 -21.08 -7.70
C GLN A 596 -3.87 -20.23 -8.96
N TYR A 597 -2.91 -20.43 -9.84
CA TYR A 597 -2.75 -19.65 -11.08
C TYR A 597 -3.76 -19.98 -12.19
N GLN A 598 -4.49 -21.10 -12.14
CA GLN A 598 -5.45 -21.44 -13.20
C GLN A 598 -6.56 -20.38 -13.38
N TRP A 599 -6.78 -19.52 -12.37
CA TRP A 599 -7.79 -18.46 -12.40
C TRP A 599 -7.27 -17.17 -13.02
N LEU A 600 -5.96 -17.06 -13.28
CA LEU A 600 -5.34 -15.88 -13.91
C LEU A 600 -5.53 -15.90 -15.45
N ALA A 601 -6.75 -16.08 -15.89
CA ALA A 601 -7.23 -15.97 -17.27
C ALA A 601 -8.59 -15.25 -17.31
N GLN A 602 -8.81 -14.34 -16.35
CA GLN A 602 -10.05 -13.58 -16.20
C GLN A 602 -10.36 -12.66 -17.39
N GLN A 603 -9.41 -12.38 -18.26
CA GLN A 603 -9.61 -11.67 -19.52
C GLN A 603 -10.34 -12.52 -20.58
N ASP A 604 -10.40 -13.86 -20.39
CA ASP A 604 -11.00 -14.82 -21.29
C ASP A 604 -11.82 -15.88 -20.52
N VAL A 605 -12.84 -15.44 -19.80
CA VAL A 605 -13.70 -16.34 -19.01
C VAL A 605 -14.40 -17.42 -19.86
N PRO A 606 -14.94 -17.11 -21.07
CA PRO A 606 -15.51 -18.15 -21.92
C PRO A 606 -14.53 -19.25 -22.32
N GLY A 607 -13.31 -18.86 -22.72
CA GLY A 607 -12.25 -19.81 -23.04
C GLY A 607 -11.83 -20.66 -21.86
N LEU A 608 -11.70 -20.06 -20.68
CA LEU A 608 -11.38 -20.78 -19.44
C LEU A 608 -12.48 -21.78 -19.06
N VAL A 609 -13.74 -21.38 -19.13
CA VAL A 609 -14.89 -22.25 -18.87
C VAL A 609 -14.94 -23.42 -19.86
N GLN A 610 -14.67 -23.15 -21.13
CA GLN A 610 -14.57 -24.19 -22.16
C GLN A 610 -13.43 -25.19 -21.85
N ALA A 611 -12.25 -24.69 -21.48
CA ALA A 611 -11.10 -25.52 -21.10
C ALA A 611 -11.36 -26.35 -19.82
N MET A 612 -12.27 -25.92 -18.97
CA MET A 612 -12.72 -26.63 -17.76
C MET A 612 -13.98 -27.51 -18.01
N HIS A 613 -14.35 -27.75 -19.26
CA HIS A 613 -15.50 -28.58 -19.66
C HIS A 613 -16.87 -28.02 -19.28
N GLY A 614 -17.02 -26.72 -19.31
CA GLY A 614 -18.29 -26.03 -19.11
C GLY A 614 -18.45 -25.34 -17.75
N ARG A 615 -19.45 -24.51 -17.69
CA ARG A 615 -19.76 -23.60 -16.54
C ARG A 615 -20.01 -24.35 -15.23
N GLU A 616 -20.69 -25.51 -15.30
CA GLU A 616 -20.95 -26.35 -14.13
C GLU A 616 -19.65 -26.94 -13.57
N GLN A 617 -18.75 -27.41 -14.42
CA GLN A 617 -17.47 -27.98 -13.99
C GLN A 617 -16.52 -26.91 -13.46
N ALA A 618 -16.49 -25.73 -14.07
CA ALA A 618 -15.76 -24.57 -13.55
C ALA A 618 -16.28 -24.18 -12.15
N GLY A 619 -17.61 -24.20 -11.94
CA GLY A 619 -18.22 -23.97 -10.61
C GLY A 619 -17.83 -25.01 -9.58
N LYS A 620 -17.85 -26.32 -9.92
CA LYS A 620 -17.38 -27.39 -9.03
C LYS A 620 -15.91 -27.28 -8.68
N ARG A 621 -15.07 -26.81 -9.63
CA ARG A 621 -13.65 -26.57 -9.42
C ARG A 621 -13.41 -25.42 -8.44
N LEU A 622 -14.16 -24.31 -8.56
CA LEU A 622 -14.16 -23.25 -7.57
C LEU A 622 -14.65 -23.74 -6.21
N ASP A 623 -15.70 -24.58 -6.16
CA ASP A 623 -16.21 -25.16 -4.92
C ASP A 623 -15.14 -25.99 -4.19
N ALA A 624 -14.39 -26.79 -4.93
CA ALA A 624 -13.24 -27.53 -4.40
C ALA A 624 -12.12 -26.58 -3.94
N PHE A 625 -11.78 -25.57 -4.74
CA PHE A 625 -10.73 -24.60 -4.46
C PHE A 625 -10.99 -23.81 -3.18
N PHE A 626 -12.22 -23.36 -2.97
CA PHE A 626 -12.62 -22.60 -1.79
C PHE A 626 -13.12 -23.44 -0.62
N ALA A 627 -13.30 -24.75 -0.75
CA ALA A 627 -14.03 -25.59 0.20
C ALA A 627 -15.43 -25.05 0.50
N TYR A 628 -16.18 -24.69 -0.56
CA TYR A 628 -17.40 -23.88 -0.50
C TYR A 628 -18.44 -24.40 0.48
N ASP A 629 -18.72 -25.71 0.50
CA ASP A 629 -19.72 -26.30 1.38
C ASP A 629 -19.40 -26.10 2.87
N ALA A 630 -18.12 -26.14 3.22
CA ALA A 630 -17.66 -25.85 4.59
C ALA A 630 -17.82 -24.35 4.93
N LEU A 631 -17.57 -23.44 3.97
CA LEU A 631 -17.76 -22.00 4.15
C LEU A 631 -19.23 -21.65 4.41
N VAL A 632 -20.17 -22.28 3.73
CA VAL A 632 -21.62 -22.05 3.94
C VAL A 632 -22.03 -22.41 5.37
N GLN A 633 -21.41 -23.44 5.94
CA GLN A 633 -21.73 -23.88 7.31
C GLN A 633 -21.08 -23.01 8.38
N SER A 634 -19.82 -22.61 8.18
CA SER A 634 -19.05 -21.82 9.15
C SER A 634 -17.93 -21.04 8.45
N PRO A 635 -18.22 -19.83 7.91
CA PRO A 635 -17.30 -19.11 7.04
C PRO A 635 -15.89 -18.95 7.63
N LEU A 636 -15.77 -18.37 8.83
CA LEU A 636 -14.46 -18.09 9.45
C LEU A 636 -13.70 -19.37 9.84
N THR A 637 -14.40 -20.34 10.42
CA THR A 637 -13.77 -21.61 10.86
C THR A 637 -13.26 -22.38 9.64
N ALA A 638 -14.09 -22.47 8.60
CA ALA A 638 -13.71 -23.15 7.37
C ALA A 638 -12.57 -22.42 6.65
N ALA A 639 -12.61 -21.08 6.54
CA ALA A 639 -11.52 -20.31 5.96
C ALA A 639 -10.17 -20.62 6.66
N ARG A 640 -10.14 -20.55 7.99
CA ARG A 640 -8.92 -20.82 8.77
C ARG A 640 -8.41 -22.26 8.68
N LYS A 641 -9.29 -23.21 8.42
CA LYS A 641 -8.95 -24.64 8.36
C LYS A 641 -8.60 -25.10 6.97
N GLU A 642 -9.33 -24.64 5.96
CA GLU A 642 -9.28 -25.18 4.60
C GLU A 642 -8.39 -24.36 3.65
N TRP A 643 -8.23 -23.06 3.93
CA TRP A 643 -7.45 -22.16 3.07
C TRP A 643 -5.98 -22.14 3.49
N VAL A 644 -5.15 -21.63 2.61
CA VAL A 644 -3.74 -21.37 2.91
C VAL A 644 -3.67 -20.10 3.78
N VAL A 645 -3.57 -20.30 5.09
CA VAL A 645 -3.48 -19.21 6.07
C VAL A 645 -2.14 -19.28 6.78
N GLY A 646 -1.33 -18.27 6.58
CA GLY A 646 0.02 -18.18 7.16
C GLY A 646 1.07 -17.86 6.09
N PRO A 647 2.23 -17.38 6.54
CA PRO A 647 3.24 -16.83 5.66
C PRO A 647 3.87 -17.91 4.79
N TYR A 648 4.17 -17.52 3.56
CA TYR A 648 4.98 -18.31 2.64
C TYR A 648 4.58 -19.81 2.59
N SER A 649 3.31 -20.12 2.90
CA SER A 649 2.75 -21.48 2.91
C SER A 649 2.16 -21.91 1.56
N TYR A 650 2.37 -21.15 0.51
CA TYR A 650 1.76 -21.35 -0.81
C TYR A 650 2.39 -22.48 -1.62
N TYR A 651 3.56 -22.95 -1.26
CA TYR A 651 4.24 -24.06 -1.95
C TYR A 651 3.49 -25.38 -1.76
N ASN A 652 3.24 -26.07 -2.86
CA ASN A 652 2.56 -27.37 -2.91
C ASN A 652 1.13 -27.35 -2.32
N GLN A 653 0.46 -26.22 -2.38
CA GLN A 653 -0.93 -26.05 -1.95
C GLN A 653 -1.88 -26.00 -3.14
N TYR A 654 -3.15 -26.38 -2.93
CA TYR A 654 -4.16 -26.30 -3.97
C TYR A 654 -5.37 -25.43 -3.58
N ARG A 655 -5.50 -25.07 -2.32
CA ARG A 655 -6.58 -24.24 -1.80
C ARG A 655 -6.31 -22.75 -2.05
N TYR A 656 -7.38 -22.00 -1.92
CA TYR A 656 -7.33 -20.54 -1.95
C TYR A 656 -6.32 -19.98 -0.96
N ASN A 657 -5.53 -19.04 -1.41
CA ASN A 657 -4.55 -18.32 -0.60
C ASN A 657 -5.00 -16.85 -0.45
N PRO A 658 -5.70 -16.46 0.63
CA PRO A 658 -6.09 -15.07 0.86
C PRO A 658 -4.91 -14.17 1.27
N ASN A 659 -3.70 -14.71 1.37
CA ASN A 659 -2.54 -14.02 1.87
C ASN A 659 -1.64 -13.48 0.75
N ASN A 660 -1.90 -13.84 -0.51
CA ASN A 660 -1.00 -13.56 -1.62
C ASN A 660 -1.73 -13.20 -2.92
N GLU A 661 -1.08 -12.44 -3.76
CA GLU A 661 -1.58 -11.74 -4.93
C GLU A 661 -2.18 -12.63 -6.02
N PRO A 662 -1.62 -13.79 -6.38
CA PRO A 662 -2.17 -14.63 -7.46
C PRO A 662 -3.64 -14.97 -7.32
N ASP A 663 -4.15 -15.01 -6.10
CA ASP A 663 -5.49 -15.46 -5.77
C ASP A 663 -6.50 -14.35 -5.45
N LEU A 664 -6.06 -13.08 -5.32
CA LEU A 664 -6.91 -11.99 -4.83
C LEU A 664 -8.19 -11.77 -5.65
N HIS A 665 -8.17 -12.04 -6.95
CA HIS A 665 -9.33 -11.92 -7.84
C HIS A 665 -10.23 -13.18 -7.86
N ALA A 666 -9.71 -14.34 -7.43
CA ALA A 666 -10.37 -15.62 -7.57
C ALA A 666 -11.80 -15.70 -6.96
N PRO A 667 -12.13 -15.04 -5.83
CA PRO A 667 -13.50 -15.03 -5.32
C PRO A 667 -14.54 -14.53 -6.32
N TRP A 668 -14.17 -13.59 -7.19
CA TRP A 668 -15.07 -13.02 -8.20
C TRP A 668 -15.21 -13.87 -9.47
N MET A 669 -14.40 -14.92 -9.63
CA MET A 669 -14.60 -15.90 -10.71
C MET A 669 -15.99 -16.52 -10.66
N TYR A 670 -16.56 -16.71 -9.46
CA TYR A 670 -17.96 -17.14 -9.37
C TYR A 670 -18.93 -16.13 -10.01
N THR A 671 -18.75 -14.83 -9.76
CA THR A 671 -19.57 -13.78 -10.41
C THR A 671 -19.39 -13.82 -11.93
N LEU A 672 -18.16 -13.96 -12.41
CA LEU A 672 -17.83 -14.00 -13.85
C LEU A 672 -18.45 -15.22 -14.56
N ILE A 673 -18.72 -16.30 -13.84
CA ILE A 673 -19.46 -17.47 -14.38
C ILE A 673 -20.94 -17.49 -13.96
N GLY A 674 -21.51 -16.37 -13.48
CA GLY A 674 -22.93 -16.21 -13.16
C GLY A 674 -23.40 -16.90 -11.89
N GLN A 675 -22.54 -17.00 -10.88
CA GLN A 675 -22.85 -17.51 -9.55
C GLN A 675 -22.51 -16.46 -8.45
N PRO A 676 -23.04 -15.21 -8.51
CA PRO A 676 -22.61 -14.09 -7.64
C PRO A 676 -22.89 -14.34 -6.16
N TRP A 677 -23.86 -15.22 -5.82
CA TRP A 677 -24.11 -15.58 -4.42
C TRP A 677 -22.93 -16.35 -3.80
N LYS A 678 -22.18 -17.12 -4.59
CA LYS A 678 -20.99 -17.82 -4.10
C LYS A 678 -19.83 -16.86 -3.85
N THR A 679 -19.66 -15.84 -4.70
CA THR A 679 -18.75 -14.73 -4.42
C THR A 679 -19.03 -14.10 -3.06
N ALA A 680 -20.33 -13.82 -2.75
CA ALA A 680 -20.71 -13.23 -1.46
C ALA A 680 -20.29 -14.11 -0.26
N THR A 681 -20.42 -15.43 -0.37
CA THR A 681 -19.99 -16.37 0.66
C THR A 681 -18.47 -16.33 0.88
N VAL A 682 -17.70 -16.44 -0.20
CA VAL A 682 -16.23 -16.49 -0.14
C VAL A 682 -15.68 -15.15 0.34
N VAL A 683 -16.13 -14.04 -0.22
CA VAL A 683 -15.71 -12.69 0.20
C VAL A 683 -16.02 -12.45 1.67
N ARG A 684 -17.21 -12.86 2.16
CA ARG A 684 -17.57 -12.74 3.58
C ARG A 684 -16.61 -13.52 4.47
N ALA A 685 -16.26 -14.75 4.09
CA ALA A 685 -15.31 -15.57 4.82
C ALA A 685 -13.91 -14.92 4.87
N ALA A 686 -13.42 -14.41 3.74
CA ALA A 686 -12.14 -13.73 3.66
C ALA A 686 -12.11 -12.41 4.48
N GLN A 687 -13.18 -11.61 4.42
CA GLN A 687 -13.30 -10.38 5.23
C GLN A 687 -13.22 -10.65 6.75
N GLN A 688 -13.65 -11.83 7.21
CA GLN A 688 -13.60 -12.18 8.63
C GLN A 688 -12.18 -12.54 9.11
N LEU A 689 -11.23 -12.73 8.20
CA LEU A 689 -9.82 -12.91 8.55
C LEU A 689 -9.17 -11.58 8.93
N PHE A 690 -9.72 -10.45 8.48
CA PHE A 690 -9.25 -9.11 8.88
C PHE A 690 -9.87 -8.75 10.24
N THR A 691 -9.02 -8.46 11.22
CA THR A 691 -9.45 -8.25 12.61
C THR A 691 -8.78 -7.04 13.25
N ASN A 692 -9.39 -6.48 14.29
CA ASN A 692 -8.79 -5.42 15.10
C ASN A 692 -7.77 -6.02 16.11
N ALA A 693 -6.71 -6.61 15.57
CA ALA A 693 -5.64 -7.23 16.35
C ALA A 693 -4.29 -7.07 15.61
N PRO A 694 -3.15 -7.18 16.28
CA PRO A 694 -1.84 -7.06 15.64
C PRO A 694 -1.63 -8.01 14.45
N ASN A 695 -2.22 -9.21 14.46
CA ASN A 695 -2.22 -10.16 13.35
C ASN A 695 -3.49 -10.06 12.49
N GLY A 696 -4.06 -8.87 12.36
CA GLY A 696 -5.35 -8.63 11.73
C GLY A 696 -5.33 -8.43 10.22
N VAL A 697 -4.22 -8.72 9.54
CA VAL A 697 -4.11 -8.80 8.08
C VAL A 697 -3.80 -10.24 7.69
N THR A 698 -4.26 -10.69 6.55
CA THR A 698 -4.16 -12.10 6.15
C THR A 698 -2.75 -12.54 5.80
N GLY A 699 -1.92 -11.66 5.24
CA GLY A 699 -0.53 -11.88 4.86
C GLY A 699 0.22 -10.57 4.83
N ASN A 700 1.30 -10.50 4.06
CA ASN A 700 2.04 -9.28 3.83
C ASN A 700 1.10 -8.19 3.26
N ASP A 701 1.17 -6.96 3.78
CA ASP A 701 0.27 -5.87 3.31
C ASP A 701 0.61 -5.39 1.89
N ASP A 702 1.84 -5.67 1.44
CA ASP A 702 2.36 -5.41 0.09
C ASP A 702 2.01 -4.01 -0.43
N LEU A 703 2.54 -3.02 0.30
CA LEU A 703 2.39 -1.59 0.03
C LEU A 703 0.90 -1.15 -0.06
N GLY A 704 0.04 -1.81 0.73
CA GLY A 704 -1.39 -1.48 0.82
C GLY A 704 -2.30 -2.28 -0.11
N THR A 705 -1.79 -3.29 -0.82
CA THR A 705 -2.58 -4.15 -1.71
C THR A 705 -3.63 -4.95 -0.96
N MET A 706 -3.23 -5.65 0.13
CA MET A 706 -4.18 -6.42 0.93
C MET A 706 -5.23 -5.53 1.59
N SER A 707 -4.80 -4.36 2.07
CA SER A 707 -5.71 -3.35 2.62
C SER A 707 -6.69 -2.84 1.57
N ALA A 708 -6.27 -2.56 0.33
CA ALA A 708 -7.15 -2.12 -0.75
C ALA A 708 -8.12 -3.24 -1.19
N TRP A 709 -7.69 -4.49 -1.19
CA TRP A 709 -8.57 -5.65 -1.39
C TRP A 709 -9.71 -5.64 -0.35
N TYR A 710 -9.36 -5.47 0.93
CA TYR A 710 -10.35 -5.39 2.00
C TYR A 710 -11.31 -4.20 1.80
N LEU A 711 -10.79 -3.01 1.46
CA LEU A 711 -11.61 -1.82 1.23
C LEU A 711 -12.64 -2.05 0.13
N PHE A 712 -12.23 -2.51 -1.05
CA PHE A 712 -13.14 -2.81 -2.14
C PHE A 712 -14.15 -3.91 -1.77
N SER A 713 -13.67 -4.97 -1.14
CA SER A 713 -14.55 -6.04 -0.68
C SER A 713 -15.60 -5.54 0.32
N ALA A 714 -15.23 -4.61 1.20
CA ALA A 714 -16.14 -4.07 2.21
C ALA A 714 -17.19 -3.12 1.65
N ILE A 715 -16.87 -2.39 0.57
CA ILE A 715 -17.82 -1.45 -0.04
C ILE A 715 -18.75 -2.11 -1.08
N GLY A 716 -18.52 -3.37 -1.45
CA GLY A 716 -19.36 -4.11 -2.40
C GLY A 716 -18.97 -3.93 -3.87
N LEU A 717 -17.74 -3.48 -4.14
CA LEU A 717 -17.15 -3.34 -5.48
C LEU A 717 -15.81 -4.09 -5.55
N TYR A 718 -15.45 -4.58 -6.75
CA TYR A 718 -14.09 -5.09 -6.97
C TYR A 718 -13.67 -5.04 -8.45
N PRO A 719 -12.46 -4.51 -8.80
CA PRO A 719 -11.92 -4.47 -10.15
C PRO A 719 -11.24 -5.81 -10.51
N ALA A 720 -12.01 -6.89 -10.66
CA ALA A 720 -11.49 -8.25 -10.81
C ALA A 720 -10.69 -8.49 -12.11
N VAL A 721 -10.85 -7.64 -13.13
CA VAL A 721 -10.14 -7.75 -14.42
C VAL A 721 -9.36 -6.46 -14.65
N PRO A 722 -8.08 -6.39 -14.23
CA PRO A 722 -7.24 -5.20 -14.40
C PRO A 722 -7.14 -4.77 -15.89
N GLY A 723 -7.09 -3.46 -16.12
CA GLY A 723 -7.11 -2.88 -17.48
C GLY A 723 -8.49 -2.81 -18.14
N SER A 724 -9.51 -3.46 -17.57
CA SER A 724 -10.85 -3.49 -18.17
C SER A 724 -11.71 -2.25 -17.85
N GLY A 725 -11.48 -1.59 -16.74
CA GLY A 725 -12.34 -0.55 -16.20
C GLY A 725 -13.69 -1.03 -15.66
N GLN A 726 -13.86 -2.35 -15.50
CA GLN A 726 -15.07 -2.98 -14.98
C GLN A 726 -14.95 -3.26 -13.49
N PHE A 727 -15.97 -2.89 -12.72
CA PHE A 727 -16.06 -3.15 -11.28
C PHE A 727 -17.24 -4.09 -11.02
N LEU A 728 -16.95 -5.26 -10.47
CA LEU A 728 -17.96 -6.25 -10.11
C LEU A 728 -18.66 -5.84 -8.82
N LEU A 729 -19.98 -6.07 -8.78
CA LEU A 729 -20.85 -5.79 -7.65
C LEU A 729 -21.02 -7.05 -6.79
N HIS A 730 -20.99 -6.89 -5.47
CA HIS A 730 -21.23 -7.98 -4.52
C HIS A 730 -21.76 -7.43 -3.21
N THR A 731 -21.99 -8.27 -2.20
CA THR A 731 -22.59 -7.88 -0.93
C THR A 731 -21.68 -6.93 -0.13
N PRO A 732 -22.11 -5.69 0.14
CA PRO A 732 -21.39 -4.77 1.02
C PRO A 732 -21.33 -5.26 2.46
N ARG A 733 -20.34 -4.75 3.22
CA ARG A 733 -20.19 -5.02 4.65
C ARG A 733 -20.96 -4.04 5.51
N PHE A 734 -21.12 -2.80 5.06
CA PHE A 734 -21.70 -1.68 5.79
C PHE A 734 -23.07 -1.32 5.24
N THR A 735 -23.92 -0.71 6.07
CA THR A 735 -25.26 -0.27 5.66
C THR A 735 -25.21 0.90 4.68
N GLN A 736 -24.19 1.76 4.79
CA GLN A 736 -23.92 2.82 3.83
C GLN A 736 -22.43 3.12 3.77
N VAL A 737 -21.96 3.39 2.56
CA VAL A 737 -20.60 3.92 2.31
C VAL A 737 -20.73 5.13 1.40
N GLU A 738 -20.08 6.22 1.78
CA GLU A 738 -19.93 7.43 0.96
C GLU A 738 -18.48 7.58 0.55
N VAL A 739 -18.21 7.64 -0.76
CA VAL A 739 -16.87 7.79 -1.34
C VAL A 739 -16.81 9.13 -2.05
N ASP A 740 -15.97 10.04 -1.58
CA ASP A 740 -15.57 11.25 -2.31
C ASP A 740 -14.62 10.85 -3.44
N LEU A 741 -15.01 11.15 -4.67
CA LEU A 741 -14.25 10.79 -5.87
C LEU A 741 -13.11 11.79 -6.19
N GLY A 742 -12.83 12.75 -5.31
CA GLY A 742 -11.79 13.77 -5.53
C GLY A 742 -12.07 14.73 -6.68
N THR A 743 -13.28 14.67 -7.27
CA THR A 743 -13.75 15.50 -8.38
C THR A 743 -14.91 16.42 -7.98
N GLY A 744 -15.21 16.50 -6.69
CA GLY A 744 -16.41 17.18 -6.16
C GLY A 744 -17.69 16.34 -6.30
N ARG A 745 -17.58 15.08 -6.66
CA ARG A 745 -18.70 14.12 -6.75
C ARG A 745 -18.57 13.07 -5.65
N THR A 746 -19.70 12.59 -5.19
CA THR A 746 -19.79 11.51 -4.18
C THR A 746 -20.49 10.30 -4.78
N LEU A 747 -19.94 9.12 -4.53
CA LEU A 747 -20.57 7.84 -4.78
C LEU A 747 -21.10 7.30 -3.44
N THR A 748 -22.41 7.03 -3.39
CA THR A 748 -23.06 6.41 -2.21
C THR A 748 -23.44 4.98 -2.54
N LEU A 749 -22.93 4.04 -1.73
CA LEU A 749 -23.33 2.64 -1.79
C LEU A 749 -24.17 2.35 -0.54
N ALA A 750 -25.39 1.88 -0.71
CA ALA A 750 -26.33 1.63 0.38
C ALA A 750 -26.83 0.18 0.34
N ALA A 751 -26.85 -0.47 1.49
CA ALA A 751 -27.23 -1.84 1.67
C ALA A 751 -27.97 -1.98 3.01
N ASP A 752 -29.25 -1.65 3.03
CA ASP A 752 -30.06 -1.70 4.26
C ASP A 752 -30.03 -3.10 4.86
N GLY A 753 -29.73 -3.18 6.17
CA GLY A 753 -29.61 -4.44 6.89
C GLY A 753 -28.28 -5.19 6.70
N ALA A 754 -27.31 -4.63 6.01
CA ALA A 754 -25.96 -5.20 5.97
C ALA A 754 -25.35 -5.21 7.38
N ASP A 755 -24.90 -6.40 7.84
CA ASP A 755 -24.38 -6.58 9.19
C ASP A 755 -22.88 -6.96 9.24
N GLY A 756 -22.30 -7.25 8.09
CA GLY A 756 -20.89 -7.61 7.96
C GLY A 756 -20.49 -8.96 8.59
N ARG A 757 -21.41 -9.72 9.14
CA ARG A 757 -21.14 -10.94 9.92
C ARG A 757 -21.82 -12.18 9.37
N THR A 758 -23.11 -12.07 9.09
CA THR A 758 -23.89 -13.18 8.53
C THR A 758 -23.73 -13.27 7.02
N LEU A 759 -24.07 -14.42 6.46
CA LEU A 759 -24.16 -14.59 5.03
C LEU A 759 -25.40 -13.86 4.50
N GLN A 760 -25.18 -12.88 3.67
CA GLN A 760 -26.20 -12.08 3.02
C GLN A 760 -25.90 -12.02 1.52
N TYR A 761 -26.94 -12.03 0.71
CA TYR A 761 -26.84 -12.16 -0.74
C TYR A 761 -27.61 -11.06 -1.44
N VAL A 762 -27.01 -10.49 -2.48
CA VAL A 762 -27.68 -9.49 -3.32
C VAL A 762 -28.82 -10.15 -4.10
N GLN A 763 -30.03 -9.62 -3.95
CA GLN A 763 -31.23 -10.01 -4.69
C GLN A 763 -31.47 -9.12 -5.91
N GLY A 764 -30.95 -7.90 -5.90
CA GLY A 764 -31.05 -6.90 -6.93
C GLY A 764 -30.27 -5.65 -6.59
N VAL A 765 -29.98 -4.86 -7.61
CA VAL A 765 -29.26 -3.59 -7.48
C VAL A 765 -30.06 -2.49 -8.18
N ARG A 766 -30.05 -1.29 -7.61
CA ARG A 766 -30.52 -0.07 -8.28
C ARG A 766 -29.41 0.92 -8.38
N VAL A 767 -29.31 1.56 -9.54
CA VAL A 767 -28.36 2.65 -9.79
C VAL A 767 -29.18 3.91 -10.05
N ASP A 768 -29.04 4.91 -9.19
CA ASP A 768 -29.83 6.15 -9.18
C ASP A 768 -31.36 5.87 -9.24
N GLY A 769 -31.80 4.89 -8.44
CA GLY A 769 -33.20 4.49 -8.31
C GLY A 769 -33.75 3.63 -9.45
N LYS A 770 -32.96 3.30 -10.48
CA LYS A 770 -33.33 2.44 -11.59
C LYS A 770 -32.77 1.02 -11.38
N ASP A 771 -33.55 0.01 -11.69
CA ASP A 771 -33.12 -1.38 -11.62
C ASP A 771 -31.92 -1.61 -12.53
N HIS A 772 -30.91 -2.32 -12.02
CA HIS A 772 -29.65 -2.62 -12.69
C HIS A 772 -29.43 -4.14 -12.71
N ALA A 773 -29.63 -4.74 -13.87
CA ALA A 773 -29.51 -6.19 -14.04
C ALA A 773 -28.06 -6.67 -14.08
N PRO A 774 -27.06 -5.94 -14.69
CA PRO A 774 -25.69 -6.37 -14.74
C PRO A 774 -25.04 -6.51 -13.35
N VAL A 775 -24.12 -7.46 -13.20
CA VAL A 775 -23.34 -7.66 -11.97
C VAL A 775 -22.09 -6.77 -11.91
N TRP A 776 -22.02 -5.77 -12.76
CA TRP A 776 -20.86 -4.89 -12.88
C TRP A 776 -21.25 -3.47 -13.29
N LEU A 777 -20.32 -2.56 -13.04
CA LEU A 777 -20.39 -1.17 -13.49
C LEU A 777 -19.10 -0.79 -14.22
N ASP A 778 -19.22 0.06 -15.20
CA ASP A 778 -18.08 0.64 -15.90
C ASP A 778 -17.51 1.84 -15.13
N TRP A 779 -16.22 2.08 -15.28
CA TRP A 779 -15.55 3.23 -14.68
C TRP A 779 -16.25 4.56 -15.04
N THR A 780 -16.65 4.71 -16.30
CA THR A 780 -17.32 5.95 -16.76
C THR A 780 -18.60 6.22 -16.00
N ARG A 781 -19.28 5.17 -15.51
CA ARG A 781 -20.46 5.31 -14.65
C ARG A 781 -20.06 5.63 -13.20
N LEU A 782 -19.06 4.94 -12.66
CA LEU A 782 -18.63 5.16 -11.27
C LEU A 782 -18.12 6.59 -11.04
N GLN A 783 -17.33 7.14 -11.97
CA GLN A 783 -16.78 8.49 -11.85
C GLN A 783 -17.86 9.61 -11.88
N GLN A 784 -19.09 9.29 -12.28
CA GLN A 784 -20.21 10.23 -12.22
C GLN A 784 -20.75 10.41 -10.79
N GLY A 785 -20.40 9.49 -9.88
CA GLY A 785 -20.97 9.45 -8.55
C GLY A 785 -22.43 8.98 -8.56
N GLY A 786 -23.24 9.49 -7.63
CA GLY A 786 -24.64 9.10 -7.48
C GLY A 786 -24.83 7.96 -6.47
N ARG A 787 -25.88 7.17 -6.62
CA ARG A 787 -26.29 6.20 -5.61
C ARG A 787 -26.44 4.79 -6.18
N ILE A 788 -25.93 3.81 -5.47
CA ILE A 788 -26.11 2.37 -5.73
C ILE A 788 -26.76 1.76 -4.52
N ASP A 789 -27.96 1.18 -4.69
CA ASP A 789 -28.71 0.50 -3.63
C ASP A 789 -28.69 -1.01 -3.85
N PHE A 790 -28.30 -1.75 -2.83
CA PHE A 790 -28.26 -3.21 -2.82
C PHE A 790 -29.45 -3.75 -1.99
N ALA A 791 -30.29 -4.56 -2.60
CA ALA A 791 -31.32 -5.33 -1.90
C ALA A 791 -30.69 -6.64 -1.41
N LEU A 792 -30.68 -6.87 -0.08
CA LEU A 792 -30.06 -8.03 0.55
C LEU A 792 -31.08 -9.00 1.12
N ALA A 793 -30.77 -10.31 1.11
CA ALA A 793 -31.50 -11.35 1.84
C ALA A 793 -30.55 -12.43 2.38
N ALA A 794 -31.01 -13.16 3.39
CA ALA A 794 -30.28 -14.29 3.97
C ALA A 794 -30.25 -15.53 3.06
N GLN A 795 -31.19 -15.65 2.12
CA GLN A 795 -31.25 -16.77 1.19
C GLN A 795 -30.52 -16.48 -0.11
N ALA A 796 -29.68 -17.42 -0.52
CA ALA A 796 -28.94 -17.33 -1.77
C ALA A 796 -29.88 -17.40 -2.99
N PRO A 797 -29.84 -16.40 -3.91
CA PRO A 797 -30.67 -16.44 -5.12
C PRO A 797 -29.98 -17.30 -6.19
N THR A 798 -30.25 -18.58 -6.20
CA THR A 798 -29.71 -19.50 -7.24
C THR A 798 -30.28 -19.25 -8.64
N ARG A 799 -31.30 -18.41 -8.74
CA ARG A 799 -31.88 -17.85 -9.96
C ARG A 799 -32.20 -16.38 -9.72
N GLY A 800 -32.07 -15.52 -10.71
CA GLY A 800 -32.36 -14.09 -10.57
C GLY A 800 -31.17 -13.20 -10.93
N TRP A 801 -30.90 -12.18 -10.09
CA TRP A 801 -29.86 -11.18 -10.37
C TRP A 801 -28.49 -11.81 -10.62
N GLY A 802 -27.87 -11.49 -11.76
CA GLY A 802 -26.52 -11.90 -12.12
C GLY A 802 -26.37 -13.35 -12.57
N THR A 803 -27.44 -14.13 -12.73
CA THR A 803 -27.34 -15.54 -13.17
C THR A 803 -27.42 -15.68 -14.70
N GLN A 804 -27.90 -14.67 -15.40
CA GLN A 804 -28.04 -14.66 -16.85
C GLN A 804 -26.73 -14.18 -17.50
N VAL A 805 -26.42 -14.74 -18.67
CA VAL A 805 -25.15 -14.46 -19.40
C VAL A 805 -25.06 -12.98 -19.82
N ASP A 806 -26.16 -12.35 -20.19
CA ASP A 806 -26.22 -10.94 -20.56
C ASP A 806 -25.99 -9.96 -19.41
N ALA A 807 -26.11 -10.43 -18.15
CA ALA A 807 -25.79 -9.66 -16.96
C ALA A 807 -24.28 -9.68 -16.62
N LEU A 808 -23.50 -10.54 -17.25
CA LEU A 808 -22.07 -10.71 -16.96
C LEU A 808 -21.22 -9.70 -17.74
N PRO A 809 -20.04 -9.33 -17.22
CA PRO A 809 -19.12 -8.45 -17.94
C PRO A 809 -18.57 -9.13 -19.20
N ARG A 810 -18.18 -8.31 -20.17
CA ARG A 810 -17.56 -8.82 -21.41
C ARG A 810 -16.12 -9.20 -21.17
N SER A 811 -15.70 -10.34 -21.71
CA SER A 811 -14.31 -10.71 -21.85
C SER A 811 -13.70 -10.03 -23.08
N PHE A 812 -12.60 -9.29 -22.87
CA PHE A 812 -11.99 -8.47 -23.93
C PHE A 812 -11.12 -9.28 -24.90
N CYS A 813 -10.61 -10.42 -24.45
CA CYS A 813 -9.77 -11.32 -25.22
C CYS A 813 -10.38 -12.73 -25.28
N ALA A 814 -11.70 -12.77 -25.42
CA ALA A 814 -12.42 -14.04 -25.48
C ALA A 814 -11.89 -14.94 -26.60
N THR A 815 -11.69 -16.21 -26.30
CA THR A 815 -11.37 -17.24 -27.30
C THR A 815 -12.47 -17.28 -28.37
N PRO A 816 -12.11 -17.21 -29.67
CA PRO A 816 -13.10 -17.22 -30.73
C PRO A 816 -14.03 -18.45 -30.68
N GLY A 817 -15.34 -18.20 -30.66
CA GLY A 817 -16.36 -19.25 -30.60
C GLY A 817 -16.60 -19.86 -29.22
N ALA A 818 -15.86 -19.49 -28.19
CA ALA A 818 -16.17 -19.87 -26.81
C ALA A 818 -17.39 -19.13 -26.27
N VAL A 819 -18.27 -19.84 -25.57
CA VAL A 819 -19.51 -19.34 -25.01
C VAL A 819 -19.60 -19.74 -23.53
N LEU A 820 -20.31 -18.92 -22.73
CA LEU A 820 -20.62 -19.21 -21.33
C LEU A 820 -21.93 -20.02 -21.25
N GLU A 821 -21.94 -21.28 -21.69
CA GLU A 821 -23.09 -22.17 -21.58
C GLU A 821 -23.00 -23.13 -20.37
#